data_615e521884f400cdd18a304c500f536b
#
_entry.id   615e521884f400cdd18a304c500f536b
#
_cell.length_a   1.000
_cell.length_b   1.000
_cell.length_c   1.000
_cell.angle_alpha   90.00
_cell.angle_beta   90.00
_cell.angle_gamma   90.00
#
_symmetry.space_group_name_H-M   'P 1'
#
loop_
_entity.id
_entity.type
_entity.pdbx_description
1 polymer ?
#
loop_
_entity_poly.entity_id
_entity_poly.type
_entity_poly.pdbx_seq_one_letter_code
_entity_poly.pdbx_strand_id
1 'polypeptide(L)'
;EHIVDMICKQTIDLSSVKTIEDIFKIKVLDPCCGSGVFAVSVYELLTKKMIAILSSDENERTKYGSYFYVQDESYMLTIEGRRAIVTNCIHGIDCDEAAIEVTKMSLALKIVDGNNSLAWSGIGAFGEKILRDIDGNIKLGNTLVSTDNHIPAKYIAKIKPFDIKIAFADVFSKNNGFSYVIGNPPYVETKHFKAAQPLMHDYLSTKYNAFEGKADLSVLFIEKCISILAPNGKLGFIIQRRWFKTDYGRSIRTLINEGKYLEKLIDFKATDIFKGRITYVSIMVLSKKKNDSVRYFFMPSEAEDIKTIFENSEDNGDFATCDFASLPIKTGTESWSYDNYQIEEIKKSLSETCGVLGDYPKLAVKDGIQALWKKMYHLTGCRVDGNYIIGKNGFKETVKVEKDAVKAVIYNREFYPFKKVEPDAYCVFPYEGANNDIIPFSELKEKYPLLAEYLSANKQRITEQVECYEGDLWHRFTREHNHTLYNVDKIIIPMTARDTIATFINDKGLYMDNANVWFITVKGASADLMKAITCIINSTIFTVLGKSGANPQSGGYYKFNKQFLMPIPFPIDAVTEKAECVANLAKYYTEISELQEQYLSATFNTKEIIAGQLRQLWAELDDICYSLYKVTDQEKQQIINIGRTVSRIDLLNGVK
;
A
#
# COMPACT_ATOMS: atom_id res chain seq x y z
N GLU A 1 10.01 -18.58 7.60
CA GLU A 1 10.88 -18.79 8.76
C GLU A 1 11.86 -17.61 8.91
N HIS A 2 12.76 -17.34 7.97
CA HIS A 2 13.75 -16.24 8.03
C HIS A 2 13.16 -14.84 8.34
N ILE A 3 11.97 -14.51 7.81
CA ILE A 3 11.31 -13.22 8.10
C ILE A 3 10.87 -13.13 9.57
N VAL A 4 10.37 -14.23 10.13
CA VAL A 4 9.94 -14.29 11.53
C VAL A 4 11.15 -14.10 12.44
N ASP A 5 12.25 -14.78 12.15
CA ASP A 5 13.49 -14.65 12.88
C ASP A 5 14.06 -13.24 12.81
N MET A 6 13.99 -12.60 11.63
CA MET A 6 14.36 -11.19 11.46
C MET A 6 13.53 -10.30 12.39
N ILE A 7 12.19 -10.44 12.38
CA ILE A 7 11.32 -9.63 13.24
C ILE A 7 11.68 -9.81 14.70
N CYS A 8 11.88 -11.06 15.14
CA CYS A 8 12.28 -11.36 16.51
C CYS A 8 13.61 -10.70 16.87
N LYS A 9 14.67 -10.90 16.07
CA LYS A 9 15.99 -10.33 16.29
C LYS A 9 16.01 -8.80 16.23
N GLN A 10 15.22 -8.17 15.37
CA GLN A 10 15.15 -6.70 15.27
C GLN A 10 14.34 -6.06 16.39
N THR A 11 13.46 -6.81 17.04
CA THR A 11 12.55 -6.30 18.09
C THR A 11 13.08 -6.60 19.48
N ILE A 12 13.53 -7.83 19.75
CA ILE A 12 13.96 -8.30 21.06
C ILE A 12 15.45 -7.96 21.27
N ASP A 13 15.71 -7.06 22.20
CA ASP A 13 17.07 -6.68 22.59
C ASP A 13 17.49 -7.46 23.84
N LEU A 14 18.44 -8.37 23.68
CA LEU A 14 19.03 -9.18 24.75
C LEU A 14 20.40 -8.68 25.20
N SER A 15 20.85 -7.52 24.79
CA SER A 15 22.19 -6.98 25.12
C SER A 15 22.36 -6.71 26.62
N SER A 16 21.29 -6.25 27.28
CA SER A 16 21.25 -5.97 28.71
C SER A 16 20.99 -7.19 29.59
N VAL A 17 20.60 -8.32 29.01
CA VAL A 17 20.27 -9.56 29.73
C VAL A 17 21.54 -10.26 30.14
N LYS A 18 21.80 -10.34 31.46
CA LYS A 18 23.03 -10.91 32.03
C LYS A 18 22.79 -12.20 32.82
N THR A 19 21.60 -12.39 33.38
CA THR A 19 21.22 -13.52 34.23
C THR A 19 20.01 -14.25 33.66
N ILE A 20 19.82 -15.50 34.11
CA ILE A 20 18.61 -16.29 33.78
C ILE A 20 17.36 -15.63 34.36
N GLU A 21 17.48 -14.97 35.51
CA GLU A 21 16.37 -14.20 36.09
C GLU A 21 15.97 -13.03 35.19
N ASP A 22 16.92 -12.37 34.52
CA ASP A 22 16.62 -11.31 33.56
C ASP A 22 15.86 -11.87 32.34
N ILE A 23 16.18 -13.10 31.89
CA ILE A 23 15.38 -13.78 30.85
C ILE A 23 13.93 -13.94 31.32
N PHE A 24 13.70 -14.42 32.55
CA PHE A 24 12.34 -14.68 33.06
C PHE A 24 11.53 -13.41 33.31
N LYS A 25 12.17 -12.24 33.42
CA LYS A 25 11.47 -10.93 33.44
C LYS A 25 10.96 -10.53 32.07
N ILE A 26 11.48 -11.08 30.99
CA ILE A 26 11.00 -10.80 29.62
C ILE A 26 9.61 -11.42 29.42
N LYS A 27 8.65 -10.61 28.99
CA LYS A 27 7.29 -11.03 28.65
C LYS A 27 7.01 -10.69 27.20
N VAL A 28 6.85 -11.71 26.37
CA VAL A 28 6.57 -11.58 24.94
C VAL A 28 5.13 -12.01 24.67
N LEU A 29 4.40 -11.22 23.90
CA LEU A 29 3.05 -11.52 23.43
C LEU A 29 3.01 -11.57 21.92
N ASP A 30 2.42 -12.64 21.39
CA ASP A 30 1.87 -12.64 20.02
C ASP A 30 0.36 -12.45 20.10
N PRO A 31 -0.18 -11.30 19.66
CA PRO A 31 -1.60 -10.96 19.82
C PRO A 31 -2.53 -11.64 18.81
N CYS A 32 -2.00 -12.40 17.86
CA CYS A 32 -2.70 -13.16 16.81
C CYS A 32 -1.84 -14.35 16.37
N CYS A 33 -1.56 -15.25 17.34
CA CYS A 33 -0.45 -16.19 17.26
C CYS A 33 -0.57 -17.30 16.20
N GLY A 34 -1.76 -17.50 15.64
CA GLY A 34 -1.97 -18.49 14.59
C GLY A 34 -1.43 -19.88 14.98
N SER A 35 -0.51 -20.41 14.18
CA SER A 35 0.16 -21.69 14.42
C SER A 35 1.39 -21.60 15.35
N GLY A 36 1.68 -20.43 15.95
CA GLY A 36 2.75 -20.26 16.94
C GLY A 36 4.15 -20.04 16.36
N VAL A 37 4.28 -19.69 15.09
CA VAL A 37 5.61 -19.53 14.44
C VAL A 37 6.46 -18.49 15.15
N PHE A 38 5.90 -17.34 15.56
CA PHE A 38 6.62 -16.33 16.33
C PHE A 38 6.97 -16.83 17.74
N ALA A 39 6.06 -17.54 18.38
CA ALA A 39 6.30 -18.12 19.72
C ALA A 39 7.49 -19.10 19.71
N VAL A 40 7.59 -19.92 18.67
CA VAL A 40 8.71 -20.86 18.46
C VAL A 40 10.03 -20.10 18.22
N SER A 41 10.04 -19.10 17.35
CA SER A 41 11.26 -18.30 17.09
C SER A 41 11.74 -17.56 18.34
N VAL A 42 10.82 -16.98 19.13
CA VAL A 42 11.15 -16.37 20.44
C VAL A 42 11.73 -17.38 21.40
N TYR A 43 11.14 -18.58 21.49
CA TYR A 43 11.67 -19.66 22.32
C TYR A 43 13.11 -20.00 21.93
N GLU A 44 13.41 -20.17 20.66
CA GLU A 44 14.76 -20.47 20.17
C GLU A 44 15.78 -19.36 20.52
N LEU A 45 15.35 -18.09 20.33
CA LEU A 45 16.18 -16.92 20.66
C LEU A 45 16.54 -16.88 22.17
N LEU A 46 15.55 -17.08 23.04
CA LEU A 46 15.75 -17.08 24.49
C LEU A 46 16.54 -18.31 24.96
N THR A 47 16.34 -19.47 24.32
CA THR A 47 17.11 -20.70 24.56
C THR A 47 18.60 -20.48 24.27
N LYS A 48 18.93 -19.93 23.11
CA LYS A 48 20.32 -19.58 22.74
C LYS A 48 20.95 -18.63 23.79
N LYS A 49 20.18 -17.61 24.22
CA LYS A 49 20.68 -16.67 25.26
C LYS A 49 20.91 -17.34 26.61
N MET A 50 19.98 -18.20 27.02
CA MET A 50 20.12 -18.93 28.30
C MET A 50 21.33 -19.87 28.30
N ILE A 51 21.57 -20.60 27.20
CA ILE A 51 22.76 -21.45 27.04
C ILE A 51 24.03 -20.60 27.07
N ALA A 52 24.06 -19.44 26.41
CA ALA A 52 25.22 -18.54 26.43
C ALA A 52 25.54 -18.05 27.85
N ILE A 53 24.52 -17.71 28.66
CA ILE A 53 24.70 -17.34 30.08
C ILE A 53 25.25 -18.52 30.88
N LEU A 54 24.65 -19.70 30.73
CA LEU A 54 25.13 -20.91 31.42
C LEU A 54 26.56 -21.27 31.02
N SER A 55 26.99 -21.05 29.81
CA SER A 55 28.34 -21.30 29.33
C SER A 55 29.37 -20.35 29.96
N SER A 56 28.98 -19.11 30.26
CA SER A 56 29.90 -18.06 30.71
C SER A 56 29.88 -17.77 32.19
N ASP A 57 28.84 -18.17 32.96
CA ASP A 57 28.65 -17.79 34.37
C ASP A 57 28.46 -19.01 35.27
N GLU A 58 29.45 -19.25 36.19
CA GLU A 58 29.44 -20.34 37.16
C GLU A 58 28.37 -20.14 38.23
N ASN A 59 28.07 -18.91 38.62
CA ASN A 59 27.06 -18.63 39.64
C ASN A 59 25.65 -18.98 39.10
N GLU A 60 25.40 -18.66 37.85
CA GLU A 60 24.14 -19.03 37.20
C GLU A 60 24.02 -20.56 37.04
N ARG A 61 25.10 -21.28 36.72
CA ARG A 61 25.10 -22.76 36.74
C ARG A 61 24.78 -23.33 38.12
N THR A 62 25.37 -22.78 39.16
CA THR A 62 25.12 -23.22 40.53
C THR A 62 23.66 -22.98 40.95
N LYS A 63 23.11 -21.82 40.59
CA LYS A 63 21.73 -21.42 40.92
C LYS A 63 20.67 -22.21 40.16
N TYR A 64 20.96 -22.57 38.91
CA TYR A 64 19.98 -23.18 37.97
C TYR A 64 20.44 -24.57 37.50
N GLY A 65 21.08 -25.38 38.38
CA GLY A 65 21.64 -26.67 38.04
C GLY A 65 20.66 -27.70 37.47
N SER A 66 19.35 -27.60 37.78
CA SER A 66 18.33 -28.47 37.22
C SER A 66 17.92 -28.11 35.78
N TYR A 67 18.33 -26.94 35.27
CA TYR A 67 17.88 -26.42 33.98
C TYR A 67 18.75 -26.82 32.81
N PHE A 68 19.93 -27.41 33.06
CA PHE A 68 20.86 -27.81 32.03
C PHE A 68 21.55 -29.12 32.31
N TYR A 69 22.19 -29.67 31.28
CA TYR A 69 23.14 -30.77 31.37
C TYR A 69 24.27 -30.52 30.35
N VAL A 70 25.38 -31.24 30.50
CA VAL A 70 26.50 -31.13 29.56
C VAL A 70 26.58 -32.39 28.70
N GLN A 71 26.62 -32.18 27.38
CA GLN A 71 26.79 -33.23 26.38
C GLN A 71 27.83 -32.76 25.35
N ASP A 72 28.84 -33.61 25.09
CA ASP A 72 29.94 -33.31 24.16
C ASP A 72 30.54 -31.90 24.37
N GLU A 73 30.89 -31.59 25.63
CA GLU A 73 31.42 -30.28 26.07
C GLU A 73 30.46 -29.07 25.84
N SER A 74 29.24 -29.32 25.41
CA SER A 74 28.24 -28.28 25.15
C SER A 74 27.16 -28.28 26.24
N TYR A 75 26.70 -27.09 26.63
CA TYR A 75 25.58 -26.94 27.55
C TYR A 75 24.26 -27.08 26.79
N MET A 76 23.39 -27.98 27.27
CA MET A 76 22.07 -28.25 26.73
C MET A 76 21.01 -28.02 27.81
N LEU A 77 19.81 -27.50 27.42
CA LEU A 77 18.75 -27.32 28.40
C LEU A 77 17.98 -28.62 28.64
N THR A 78 17.70 -28.90 29.92
CA THR A 78 16.73 -29.92 30.31
C THR A 78 15.32 -29.56 29.92
N ILE A 79 14.38 -30.51 29.99
CA ILE A 79 12.95 -30.26 29.83
C ILE A 79 12.47 -29.17 30.79
N GLU A 80 12.96 -29.14 32.02
CA GLU A 80 12.60 -28.15 33.03
C GLU A 80 13.08 -26.75 32.62
N GLY A 81 14.33 -26.61 32.16
CA GLY A 81 14.86 -25.33 31.67
C GLY A 81 14.10 -24.80 30.45
N ARG A 82 13.78 -25.67 29.50
CA ARG A 82 12.97 -25.31 28.31
C ARG A 82 11.55 -24.89 28.68
N ARG A 83 10.89 -25.66 29.55
CA ARG A 83 9.58 -25.35 30.10
C ARG A 83 9.56 -24.01 30.80
N ALA A 84 10.61 -23.72 31.62
CA ALA A 84 10.75 -22.45 32.34
C ALA A 84 10.75 -21.23 31.37
N ILE A 85 11.43 -21.33 30.21
CA ILE A 85 11.39 -20.27 29.18
C ILE A 85 9.97 -20.07 28.67
N VAL A 86 9.29 -21.13 28.26
CA VAL A 86 7.94 -21.03 27.69
C VAL A 86 6.95 -20.45 28.68
N THR A 87 6.93 -21.00 29.91
CA THR A 87 5.94 -20.60 30.92
C THR A 87 6.17 -19.21 31.50
N ASN A 88 7.44 -18.75 31.57
CA ASN A 88 7.72 -17.41 32.10
C ASN A 88 7.67 -16.33 31.02
N CYS A 89 8.02 -16.64 29.77
CA CYS A 89 8.32 -15.58 28.79
C CYS A 89 7.31 -15.46 27.65
N ILE A 90 6.67 -16.56 27.21
CA ILE A 90 5.94 -16.61 25.95
C ILE A 90 4.45 -16.59 26.18
N HIS A 91 3.74 -15.67 25.53
CA HIS A 91 2.29 -15.53 25.62
C HIS A 91 1.71 -15.40 24.20
N GLY A 92 0.49 -15.93 24.00
CA GLY A 92 -0.19 -15.87 22.73
C GLY A 92 -1.70 -15.73 22.89
N ILE A 93 -2.33 -15.06 21.93
CA ILE A 93 -3.77 -14.94 21.81
C ILE A 93 -4.16 -15.23 20.36
N ASP A 94 -5.22 -16.01 20.17
CA ASP A 94 -5.88 -16.13 18.87
C ASP A 94 -7.37 -16.36 19.07
N CYS A 95 -8.18 -15.98 18.07
CA CYS A 95 -9.63 -16.23 18.06
C CYS A 95 -9.98 -17.59 17.44
N ASP A 96 -9.03 -18.29 16.83
CA ASP A 96 -9.21 -19.63 16.29
C ASP A 96 -8.71 -20.69 17.30
N GLU A 97 -9.63 -21.56 17.72
CA GLU A 97 -9.33 -22.63 18.66
C GLU A 97 -8.33 -23.65 18.11
N ALA A 98 -8.44 -23.99 16.81
CA ALA A 98 -7.49 -24.89 16.17
C ALA A 98 -6.08 -24.28 16.12
N ALA A 99 -5.97 -22.99 15.88
CA ALA A 99 -4.69 -22.27 15.92
C ALA A 99 -4.06 -22.30 17.32
N ILE A 100 -4.85 -22.10 18.37
CA ILE A 100 -4.40 -22.18 19.77
C ILE A 100 -3.84 -23.57 20.08
N GLU A 101 -4.56 -24.65 19.71
CA GLU A 101 -4.10 -26.01 19.95
C GLU A 101 -2.81 -26.33 19.17
N VAL A 102 -2.69 -25.88 17.91
CA VAL A 102 -1.46 -26.01 17.12
C VAL A 102 -0.29 -25.27 17.76
N THR A 103 -0.52 -24.06 18.27
CA THR A 103 0.51 -23.27 18.98
C THR A 103 0.99 -23.98 20.23
N LYS A 104 0.08 -24.50 21.07
CA LYS A 104 0.41 -25.26 22.27
C LYS A 104 1.21 -26.52 21.91
N MET A 105 0.78 -27.27 20.89
CA MET A 105 1.49 -28.46 20.44
C MET A 105 2.88 -28.14 19.93
N SER A 106 3.06 -27.05 19.15
CA SER A 106 4.35 -26.63 18.63
C SER A 106 5.33 -26.30 19.76
N LEU A 107 4.87 -25.56 20.79
CA LEU A 107 5.68 -25.25 21.97
C LEU A 107 5.97 -26.50 22.81
N ALA A 108 5.01 -27.38 23.02
CA ALA A 108 5.20 -28.64 23.73
C ALA A 108 6.25 -29.52 23.05
N LEU A 109 6.22 -29.62 21.71
CA LEU A 109 7.22 -30.35 20.95
C LEU A 109 8.62 -29.76 21.13
N LYS A 110 8.75 -28.41 21.13
CA LYS A 110 10.05 -27.75 21.39
C LYS A 110 10.60 -27.99 22.82
N ILE A 111 9.69 -28.14 23.79
CA ILE A 111 10.10 -28.47 25.18
C ILE A 111 10.68 -29.89 25.25
N VAL A 112 10.11 -30.86 24.55
CA VAL A 112 10.53 -32.26 24.60
C VAL A 112 11.59 -32.64 23.59
N ASP A 113 11.84 -31.84 22.57
CA ASP A 113 12.80 -32.07 21.50
C ASP A 113 14.24 -32.18 22.02
N GLY A 114 15.02 -33.10 21.45
CA GLY A 114 16.44 -33.31 21.81
C GLY A 114 16.70 -34.15 23.04
N ASN A 115 15.71 -34.76 23.69
CA ASN A 115 15.95 -35.77 24.73
C ASN A 115 15.85 -37.20 24.18
N ASN A 116 16.92 -37.96 24.31
CA ASN A 116 17.01 -39.36 23.92
C ASN A 116 15.93 -40.24 24.57
N SER A 117 15.61 -41.33 23.93
CA SER A 117 14.57 -42.35 24.11
C SER A 117 14.07 -42.72 25.52
N LEU A 118 14.76 -42.31 26.58
CA LEU A 118 14.38 -42.56 27.98
C LEU A 118 13.26 -41.64 28.51
N ALA A 119 13.02 -40.49 27.86
CA ALA A 119 11.96 -39.55 28.25
C ALA A 119 10.56 -39.97 27.76
N TRP A 120 10.47 -40.89 26.80
CA TRP A 120 9.19 -41.28 26.18
C TRP A 120 8.33 -42.20 27.04
N SER A 121 8.89 -42.92 28.00
CA SER A 121 8.18 -43.85 28.87
C SER A 121 7.26 -43.18 29.91
N GLY A 122 7.41 -41.88 30.13
CA GLY A 122 6.56 -41.09 31.07
C GLY A 122 5.68 -40.02 30.45
N ILE A 123 5.61 -39.97 29.12
CA ILE A 123 4.99 -38.85 28.35
C ILE A 123 3.51 -38.64 28.63
N GLY A 124 2.70 -39.66 28.95
CA GLY A 124 1.28 -39.50 29.22
C GLY A 124 0.98 -38.43 30.31
N ALA A 125 1.36 -38.68 31.51
CA ALA A 125 1.12 -37.75 32.63
C ALA A 125 1.99 -36.49 32.58
N PHE A 126 3.20 -36.57 32.01
CA PHE A 126 4.11 -35.44 31.88
C PHE A 126 3.71 -34.51 30.71
N GLY A 127 3.28 -35.07 29.61
CA GLY A 127 2.73 -34.28 28.48
C GLY A 127 1.47 -33.49 28.86
N GLU A 128 0.56 -34.09 29.62
CA GLU A 128 -0.61 -33.37 30.15
C GLU A 128 -0.24 -32.22 31.08
N LYS A 129 0.85 -32.38 31.87
CA LYS A 129 1.34 -31.34 32.75
C LYS A 129 1.94 -30.18 31.96
N ILE A 130 2.73 -30.45 30.92
CA ILE A 130 3.32 -29.42 30.05
C ILE A 130 2.21 -28.64 29.37
N LEU A 131 1.21 -29.30 28.80
CA LEU A 131 0.08 -28.63 28.12
C LEU A 131 -0.71 -27.74 29.09
N ARG A 132 -0.98 -28.22 30.32
CA ARG A 132 -1.64 -27.40 31.35
C ARG A 132 -0.87 -26.16 31.75
N ASP A 133 0.45 -26.24 31.81
CA ASP A 133 1.30 -25.09 32.12
C ASP A 133 1.30 -24.06 31.00
N ILE A 134 1.24 -24.49 29.72
CA ILE A 134 1.15 -23.63 28.55
C ILE A 134 -0.25 -22.97 28.45
N ASP A 135 -1.31 -23.62 28.92
CA ASP A 135 -2.67 -23.07 28.95
C ASP A 135 -2.78 -21.73 29.69
N GLY A 136 -1.90 -21.49 30.67
CA GLY A 136 -1.80 -20.21 31.35
C GLY A 136 -1.43 -19.05 30.43
N ASN A 137 -0.65 -19.32 29.41
CA ASN A 137 -0.02 -18.31 28.56
C ASN A 137 -0.61 -18.21 27.14
N ILE A 138 -1.12 -19.31 26.59
CA ILE A 138 -1.72 -19.35 25.25
C ILE A 138 -3.23 -19.39 25.38
N LYS A 139 -3.89 -18.31 24.97
CA LYS A 139 -5.30 -18.04 25.27
C LYS A 139 -6.18 -17.89 24.03
N LEU A 140 -7.35 -18.52 24.08
CA LEU A 140 -8.42 -18.28 23.09
C LEU A 140 -9.12 -16.96 23.40
N GLY A 141 -9.12 -16.02 22.44
CA GLY A 141 -9.79 -14.74 22.61
C GLY A 141 -9.55 -13.76 21.48
N ASN A 142 -10.36 -12.72 21.44
CA ASN A 142 -10.23 -11.63 20.47
C ASN A 142 -9.45 -10.47 21.11
N THR A 143 -8.24 -10.27 20.66
CA THR A 143 -7.32 -9.21 21.12
C THR A 143 -7.93 -7.80 21.04
N LEU A 144 -8.77 -7.55 20.02
CA LEU A 144 -9.34 -6.21 19.75
C LEU A 144 -10.63 -5.93 20.53
N VAL A 145 -11.29 -6.95 21.08
CA VAL A 145 -12.59 -6.80 21.72
C VAL A 145 -12.51 -7.16 23.20
N SER A 146 -12.64 -6.18 24.09
CA SER A 146 -12.61 -6.43 25.53
C SER A 146 -13.99 -6.85 26.08
N THR A 147 -13.99 -7.36 27.33
CA THR A 147 -15.19 -7.86 28.00
C THR A 147 -16.01 -6.75 28.68
N ASP A 148 -15.56 -5.51 28.62
CA ASP A 148 -16.16 -4.33 29.25
C ASP A 148 -17.43 -3.81 28.55
N ASN A 149 -17.85 -4.45 27.45
CA ASN A 149 -18.99 -4.04 26.67
C ASN A 149 -20.18 -4.99 26.79
N HIS A 150 -21.37 -4.46 26.68
CA HIS A 150 -22.61 -5.22 26.63
C HIS A 150 -22.76 -5.96 25.29
N ILE A 151 -21.93 -6.96 25.06
CA ILE A 151 -22.07 -7.85 23.91
C ILE A 151 -23.21 -8.83 24.22
N PRO A 152 -24.28 -8.89 23.40
CA PRO A 152 -25.36 -9.82 23.63
C PRO A 152 -24.85 -11.26 23.68
N ALA A 153 -25.35 -12.05 24.64
CA ALA A 153 -24.88 -13.42 24.94
C ALA A 153 -24.76 -14.32 23.68
N LYS A 154 -25.71 -14.19 22.76
CA LYS A 154 -25.71 -14.97 21.49
C LYS A 154 -24.50 -14.71 20.58
N TYR A 155 -23.73 -13.61 20.76
CA TYR A 155 -22.57 -13.26 19.96
C TYR A 155 -21.23 -13.52 20.67
N ILE A 156 -21.24 -13.78 22.00
CA ILE A 156 -20.03 -14.00 22.80
C ILE A 156 -19.18 -15.14 22.21
N ALA A 157 -19.81 -16.28 21.91
CA ALA A 157 -19.12 -17.45 21.35
C ALA A 157 -18.47 -17.15 19.98
N LYS A 158 -19.06 -16.26 19.17
CA LYS A 158 -18.54 -15.89 17.86
C LYS A 158 -17.46 -14.81 17.95
N ILE A 159 -17.64 -13.81 18.80
CA ILE A 159 -16.72 -12.65 18.92
C ILE A 159 -15.54 -12.98 19.82
N LYS A 160 -15.76 -13.84 20.84
CA LYS A 160 -14.75 -14.26 21.84
C LYS A 160 -14.08 -13.07 22.52
N PRO A 161 -14.85 -12.15 23.16
CA PRO A 161 -14.29 -10.99 23.85
C PRO A 161 -13.23 -11.41 24.86
N PHE A 162 -12.12 -10.65 24.95
CA PHE A 162 -10.99 -11.02 25.78
C PHE A 162 -10.34 -9.81 26.44
N ASP A 163 -10.20 -9.86 27.76
CA ASP A 163 -9.49 -8.83 28.51
C ASP A 163 -8.03 -9.26 28.78
N ILE A 164 -7.11 -8.64 28.05
CA ILE A 164 -5.69 -8.96 28.12
C ILE A 164 -5.13 -8.66 29.52
N LYS A 165 -5.58 -7.58 30.17
CA LYS A 165 -5.07 -7.18 31.49
C LYS A 165 -5.52 -8.13 32.59
N ILE A 166 -6.75 -8.65 32.48
CA ILE A 166 -7.26 -9.64 33.43
C ILE A 166 -6.62 -11.00 33.20
N ALA A 167 -6.55 -11.44 31.93
CA ALA A 167 -6.03 -12.76 31.59
C ALA A 167 -4.54 -12.92 31.87
N PHE A 168 -3.76 -11.84 31.81
CA PHE A 168 -2.33 -11.80 32.10
C PHE A 168 -2.01 -10.82 33.26
N ALA A 169 -2.82 -10.84 34.31
CA ALA A 169 -2.69 -9.94 35.46
C ALA A 169 -1.27 -9.90 36.04
N ASP A 170 -0.58 -11.04 36.08
CA ASP A 170 0.78 -11.15 36.55
C ASP A 170 1.79 -10.33 35.73
N VAL A 171 1.60 -10.25 34.41
CA VAL A 171 2.44 -9.43 33.52
C VAL A 171 2.24 -7.95 33.82
N PHE A 172 1.00 -7.52 34.03
CA PHE A 172 0.71 -6.12 34.30
C PHE A 172 1.09 -5.68 35.71
N SER A 173 0.90 -6.55 36.72
CA SER A 173 1.25 -6.25 38.11
C SER A 173 2.76 -6.17 38.34
N LYS A 174 3.54 -7.01 37.66
CA LYS A 174 5.02 -7.11 37.82
C LYS A 174 5.79 -6.18 36.87
N ASN A 175 5.32 -6.04 35.62
CA ASN A 175 6.07 -5.38 34.54
C ASN A 175 5.35 -4.16 33.96
N ASN A 176 4.15 -3.81 34.40
CA ASN A 176 3.30 -2.78 33.82
C ASN A 176 2.99 -2.98 32.31
N GLY A 177 3.01 -4.23 31.84
CA GLY A 177 2.76 -4.60 30.45
C GLY A 177 3.80 -5.55 29.87
N PHE A 178 3.66 -5.85 28.60
CA PHE A 178 4.58 -6.74 27.88
C PHE A 178 5.89 -6.04 27.50
N SER A 179 7.01 -6.75 27.70
CA SER A 179 8.34 -6.27 27.27
C SER A 179 8.40 -6.17 25.75
N TYR A 180 7.82 -7.17 25.08
CA TYR A 180 7.76 -7.24 23.62
C TYR A 180 6.41 -7.74 23.15
N VAL A 181 5.89 -7.14 22.06
CA VAL A 181 4.73 -7.64 21.32
C VAL A 181 5.19 -7.90 19.89
N ILE A 182 5.03 -9.13 19.40
CA ILE A 182 5.54 -9.53 18.08
C ILE A 182 4.45 -10.30 17.35
N GLY A 183 4.29 -10.08 16.06
CA GLY A 183 3.29 -10.85 15.31
C GLY A 183 3.08 -10.38 13.87
N ASN A 184 2.13 -11.03 13.22
CA ASN A 184 1.64 -10.70 11.89
C ASN A 184 0.12 -10.46 11.94
N PRO A 185 -0.33 -9.25 12.24
CA PRO A 185 -1.77 -8.95 12.36
C PRO A 185 -2.51 -9.15 11.05
N PRO A 186 -3.81 -9.54 11.08
CA PRO A 186 -4.59 -9.80 9.89
C PRO A 186 -4.82 -8.55 9.03
N TYR A 187 -4.68 -8.68 7.69
CA TYR A 187 -4.86 -7.62 6.70
C TYR A 187 -6.27 -7.64 6.11
N VAL A 188 -7.28 -7.39 6.93
CA VAL A 188 -8.68 -7.41 6.51
C VAL A 188 -9.28 -6.02 6.60
N GLU A 189 -9.78 -5.47 5.48
CA GLU A 189 -10.41 -4.15 5.45
C GLU A 189 -11.70 -4.15 6.27
N THR A 190 -11.89 -3.12 7.09
CA THR A 190 -13.04 -2.96 8.00
C THR A 190 -14.39 -2.97 7.28
N LYS A 191 -14.46 -2.52 6.02
CA LYS A 191 -15.68 -2.58 5.22
C LYS A 191 -16.25 -3.99 5.05
N HIS A 192 -15.41 -5.02 5.03
CA HIS A 192 -15.84 -6.42 4.91
C HIS A 192 -16.51 -6.93 6.19
N PHE A 193 -16.24 -6.30 7.35
CA PHE A 193 -16.89 -6.63 8.61
C PHE A 193 -18.31 -6.09 8.72
N LYS A 194 -18.58 -4.94 8.11
CA LYS A 194 -19.89 -4.28 8.26
C LYS A 194 -21.05 -5.21 7.88
N ALA A 195 -20.90 -5.98 6.82
CA ALA A 195 -21.92 -6.94 6.38
C ALA A 195 -21.91 -8.25 7.18
N ALA A 196 -20.68 -8.78 7.48
CA ALA A 196 -20.52 -10.09 8.10
C ALA A 196 -20.64 -10.06 9.64
N GLN A 197 -20.20 -8.97 10.27
CA GLN A 197 -20.14 -8.81 11.74
C GLN A 197 -20.45 -7.36 12.15
N PRO A 198 -21.67 -6.86 11.95
CA PRO A 198 -22.02 -5.45 12.19
C PRO A 198 -21.74 -5.00 13.62
N LEU A 199 -22.04 -5.82 14.64
CA LEU A 199 -21.75 -5.49 16.04
C LEU A 199 -20.27 -5.31 16.33
N MET A 200 -19.41 -6.15 15.72
CA MET A 200 -17.96 -5.99 15.86
C MET A 200 -17.48 -4.72 15.15
N HIS A 201 -18.03 -4.43 13.97
CA HIS A 201 -17.74 -3.20 13.25
C HIS A 201 -18.08 -1.97 14.10
N ASP A 202 -19.27 -1.90 14.66
CA ASP A 202 -19.72 -0.77 15.48
C ASP A 202 -18.86 -0.62 16.74
N TYR A 203 -18.53 -1.73 17.40
CA TYR A 203 -17.62 -1.72 18.55
C TYR A 203 -16.25 -1.16 18.18
N LEU A 204 -15.60 -1.68 17.13
CA LEU A 204 -14.27 -1.25 16.71
C LEU A 204 -14.26 0.23 16.31
N SER A 205 -15.31 0.71 15.64
CA SER A 205 -15.44 2.10 15.22
C SER A 205 -15.56 3.11 16.37
N THR A 206 -16.07 2.69 17.51
CA THR A 206 -16.19 3.53 18.70
C THR A 206 -14.99 3.43 19.63
N LYS A 207 -14.27 2.30 19.60
CA LYS A 207 -13.18 2.01 20.53
C LYS A 207 -11.81 2.47 20.06
N TYR A 208 -11.57 2.46 18.75
CA TYR A 208 -10.25 2.73 18.17
C TYR A 208 -10.22 4.01 17.33
N ASN A 209 -9.29 4.90 17.65
CA ASN A 209 -9.05 6.11 16.86
C ASN A 209 -8.52 5.79 15.46
N ALA A 210 -7.78 4.68 15.33
CA ALA A 210 -7.28 4.19 14.04
C ALA A 210 -8.35 3.59 13.12
N PHE A 211 -9.61 3.46 13.59
CA PHE A 211 -10.74 3.02 12.77
C PHE A 211 -11.23 4.16 11.88
N GLU A 212 -10.58 4.39 10.76
CA GLU A 212 -10.86 5.51 9.86
C GLU A 212 -11.07 5.02 8.41
N GLY A 213 -12.19 5.37 7.81
CA GLY A 213 -12.48 5.13 6.40
C GLY A 213 -12.36 3.67 5.96
N LYS A 214 -11.33 3.36 5.15
CA LYS A 214 -11.04 2.01 4.65
C LYS A 214 -9.91 1.32 5.41
N ALA A 215 -9.76 1.61 6.70
CA ALA A 215 -8.77 0.99 7.55
C ALA A 215 -8.81 -0.55 7.47
N ASP A 216 -7.68 -1.20 7.64
CA ASP A 216 -7.60 -2.64 7.87
C ASP A 216 -7.37 -2.93 9.35
N LEU A 217 -7.58 -4.18 9.77
CA LEU A 217 -7.44 -4.55 11.18
C LEU A 217 -6.04 -4.35 11.73
N SER A 218 -4.99 -4.41 10.90
CA SER A 218 -3.61 -4.31 11.39
C SER A 218 -3.34 -2.98 12.10
N VAL A 219 -3.94 -1.86 11.64
CA VAL A 219 -3.78 -0.57 12.31
C VAL A 219 -4.43 -0.52 13.68
N LEU A 220 -5.54 -1.26 13.89
CA LEU A 220 -6.17 -1.40 15.20
C LEU A 220 -5.33 -2.25 16.15
N PHE A 221 -4.71 -3.31 15.63
CA PHE A 221 -3.74 -4.10 16.38
C PHE A 221 -2.55 -3.25 16.83
N ILE A 222 -2.03 -2.35 15.99
CA ILE A 222 -0.96 -1.43 16.36
C ILE A 222 -1.40 -0.55 17.55
N GLU A 223 -2.55 0.14 17.45
CA GLU A 223 -3.08 0.99 18.52
C GLU A 223 -3.28 0.20 19.82
N LYS A 224 -3.91 -0.98 19.73
CA LYS A 224 -4.13 -1.86 20.89
C LYS A 224 -2.81 -2.28 21.52
N CYS A 225 -1.87 -2.75 20.72
CA CYS A 225 -0.61 -3.31 21.21
C CYS A 225 0.30 -2.26 21.83
N ILE A 226 0.32 -1.01 21.32
CA ILE A 226 1.01 0.10 21.98
C ILE A 226 0.47 0.30 23.42
N SER A 227 -0.85 0.15 23.61
CA SER A 227 -1.48 0.38 24.92
C SER A 227 -1.12 -0.66 25.99
N ILE A 228 -0.69 -1.85 25.59
CA ILE A 228 -0.36 -2.96 26.48
C ILE A 228 1.15 -3.20 26.66
N LEU A 229 1.99 -2.43 25.97
CA LEU A 229 3.44 -2.45 26.18
C LEU A 229 3.84 -1.88 27.54
N ALA A 230 4.85 -2.46 28.15
CA ALA A 230 5.56 -1.88 29.28
C ALA A 230 6.19 -0.51 28.90
N PRO A 231 6.60 0.34 29.87
CA PRO A 231 7.13 1.69 29.58
C PRO A 231 8.31 1.74 28.59
N ASN A 232 9.16 0.70 28.58
CA ASN A 232 10.28 0.55 27.65
C ASN A 232 10.04 -0.60 26.65
N GLY A 233 8.81 -1.08 26.55
CA GLY A 233 8.47 -2.21 25.69
C GLY A 233 8.53 -1.85 24.21
N LYS A 234 8.74 -2.88 23.39
CA LYS A 234 8.80 -2.75 21.93
C LYS A 234 7.73 -3.62 21.24
N LEU A 235 7.28 -3.15 20.09
CA LEU A 235 6.38 -3.86 19.21
C LEU A 235 7.09 -4.12 17.88
N GLY A 236 7.10 -5.36 17.41
CA GLY A 236 7.64 -5.76 16.12
C GLY A 236 6.59 -6.46 15.27
N PHE A 237 6.09 -5.79 14.25
CA PHE A 237 5.07 -6.32 13.35
C PHE A 237 5.53 -6.32 11.90
N ILE A 238 5.11 -7.33 11.15
CA ILE A 238 5.04 -7.23 9.70
C ILE A 238 3.67 -6.66 9.33
N ILE A 239 3.66 -5.61 8.53
CA ILE A 239 2.46 -4.82 8.24
C ILE A 239 2.37 -4.44 6.77
N GLN A 240 1.17 -4.16 6.27
CA GLN A 240 1.00 -3.56 4.96
C GLN A 240 1.36 -2.06 4.98
N ARG A 241 2.05 -1.59 3.92
CA ARG A 241 2.49 -0.18 3.77
C ARG A 241 1.37 0.79 3.39
N ARG A 242 0.21 0.30 2.97
CA ARG A 242 -0.83 1.13 2.36
C ARG A 242 -1.22 2.34 3.21
N TRP A 243 -1.31 2.18 4.52
CA TRP A 243 -1.67 3.24 5.45
C TRP A 243 -0.54 4.30 5.66
N PHE A 244 0.69 4.04 5.21
CA PHE A 244 1.78 5.01 5.30
C PHE A 244 1.49 6.32 4.57
N LYS A 245 0.76 6.25 3.44
CA LYS A 245 0.53 7.38 2.54
C LYS A 245 -0.95 7.72 2.31
N THR A 246 -1.89 6.90 2.80
CA THR A 246 -3.33 7.11 2.59
C THR A 246 -4.01 7.85 3.73
N ASP A 247 -5.18 8.43 3.42
CA ASP A 247 -5.95 9.21 4.40
C ASP A 247 -6.39 8.39 5.60
N TYR A 248 -6.81 7.14 5.40
CA TYR A 248 -7.25 6.29 6.52
C TYR A 248 -6.12 5.92 7.51
N GLY A 249 -4.87 6.19 7.15
CA GLY A 249 -3.72 6.00 8.03
C GLY A 249 -3.39 7.22 8.90
N ARG A 250 -4.13 8.33 8.79
CA ARG A 250 -3.80 9.59 9.50
C ARG A 250 -3.75 9.41 11.00
N SER A 251 -4.79 8.83 11.58
CA SER A 251 -4.90 8.68 13.04
C SER A 251 -3.80 7.80 13.62
N ILE A 252 -3.46 6.68 12.96
CA ILE A 252 -2.39 5.80 13.44
C ILE A 252 -1.01 6.44 13.23
N ARG A 253 -0.78 7.17 12.13
CA ARG A 253 0.47 7.93 11.95
C ARG A 253 0.62 8.99 13.02
N THR A 254 -0.42 9.76 13.32
CA THR A 254 -0.42 10.75 14.40
C THR A 254 -0.03 10.13 15.72
N LEU A 255 -0.66 9.02 16.10
CA LEU A 255 -0.33 8.31 17.34
C LEU A 255 1.16 7.93 17.43
N ILE A 256 1.70 7.37 16.36
CA ILE A 256 3.08 6.90 16.32
C ILE A 256 4.07 8.07 16.26
N ASN A 257 3.78 9.09 15.43
CA ASN A 257 4.64 10.25 15.23
C ASN A 257 4.72 11.11 16.50
N GLU A 258 3.59 11.47 17.10
CA GLU A 258 3.53 12.29 18.31
C GLU A 258 4.12 11.55 19.53
N GLY A 259 3.89 10.23 19.60
CA GLY A 259 4.52 9.38 20.59
C GLY A 259 6.02 9.20 20.38
N LYS A 260 6.54 9.54 19.18
CA LYS A 260 7.93 9.24 18.75
C LYS A 260 8.26 7.75 18.90
N TYR A 261 7.28 6.89 18.57
CA TYR A 261 7.42 5.46 18.83
C TYR A 261 8.19 4.71 17.75
N LEU A 262 8.24 5.20 16.51
CA LEU A 262 8.92 4.50 15.41
C LEU A 262 10.43 4.44 15.64
N GLU A 263 10.95 3.24 15.89
CA GLU A 263 12.38 2.98 16.10
C GLU A 263 13.06 2.50 14.82
N LYS A 264 12.45 1.50 14.16
CA LYS A 264 13.00 0.90 12.93
C LYS A 264 11.90 0.66 11.91
N LEU A 265 12.24 0.81 10.64
CA LEU A 265 11.40 0.43 9.52
C LEU A 265 12.25 -0.28 8.47
N ILE A 266 11.96 -1.56 8.22
CA ILE A 266 12.56 -2.34 7.14
C ILE A 266 11.51 -2.49 6.06
N ASP A 267 11.77 -1.90 4.93
CA ASP A 267 10.79 -1.73 3.86
C ASP A 267 11.09 -2.68 2.70
N PHE A 268 10.13 -3.56 2.42
CA PHE A 268 10.21 -4.44 1.26
C PHE A 268 9.46 -3.78 0.10
N LYS A 269 10.16 -3.34 -0.93
CA LYS A 269 9.52 -2.87 -2.17
C LYS A 269 8.63 -3.98 -2.73
N ALA A 270 8.12 -3.86 -3.89
CA ALA A 270 7.25 -4.82 -4.59
C ALA A 270 7.87 -6.24 -4.75
N THR A 271 8.38 -6.83 -3.68
CA THR A 271 8.95 -8.18 -3.67
C THR A 271 7.89 -9.20 -3.29
N ASP A 272 7.88 -10.33 -3.96
CA ASP A 272 7.01 -11.48 -3.68
C ASP A 272 7.55 -12.28 -2.48
N ILE A 273 7.49 -11.64 -1.28
CA ILE A 273 7.95 -12.26 -0.02
C ILE A 273 7.10 -13.48 0.34
N PHE A 274 5.80 -13.42 0.01
CA PHE A 274 4.88 -14.52 0.21
C PHE A 274 4.54 -15.14 -1.14
N LYS A 275 5.10 -16.33 -1.43
CA LYS A 275 4.88 -17.04 -2.70
C LYS A 275 3.41 -16.99 -3.16
N GLY A 276 3.17 -16.38 -4.31
CA GLY A 276 1.85 -16.29 -4.95
C GLY A 276 0.93 -15.17 -4.44
N ARG A 277 1.41 -14.25 -3.59
CA ARG A 277 0.65 -13.06 -3.16
C ARG A 277 1.52 -11.82 -3.20
N ILE A 278 1.23 -10.92 -4.10
CA ILE A 278 1.86 -9.59 -4.15
C ILE A 278 1.33 -8.77 -2.97
N THR A 279 2.11 -8.69 -1.90
CA THR A 279 1.80 -7.85 -0.75
C THR A 279 2.95 -6.87 -0.51
N TYR A 280 2.61 -5.60 -0.43
CA TYR A 280 3.56 -4.55 -0.05
C TYR A 280 3.63 -4.48 1.46
N VAL A 281 4.63 -5.12 2.04
CA VAL A 281 4.80 -5.19 3.49
C VAL A 281 6.08 -4.48 3.94
N SER A 282 6.12 -4.16 5.23
CA SER A 282 7.29 -3.66 5.93
C SER A 282 7.36 -4.30 7.30
N ILE A 283 8.56 -4.50 7.82
CA ILE A 283 8.77 -4.79 9.24
C ILE A 283 8.88 -3.46 9.96
N MET A 284 8.00 -3.26 10.92
CA MET A 284 7.95 -2.05 11.74
C MET A 284 8.28 -2.40 13.18
N VAL A 285 9.27 -1.71 13.75
CA VAL A 285 9.58 -1.79 15.17
C VAL A 285 9.23 -0.46 15.83
N LEU A 286 8.30 -0.52 16.77
CA LEU A 286 7.95 0.61 17.64
C LEU A 286 8.56 0.40 19.02
N SER A 287 9.04 1.47 19.65
CA SER A 287 9.51 1.48 21.03
C SER A 287 8.68 2.50 21.82
N LYS A 288 8.22 2.11 23.01
CA LYS A 288 7.53 3.05 23.91
C LYS A 288 8.50 4.07 24.55
N LYS A 289 9.80 3.80 24.48
CA LYS A 289 10.83 4.81 24.71
C LYS A 289 10.84 5.75 23.51
N LYS A 290 10.75 7.06 23.76
CA LYS A 290 10.79 8.06 22.68
C LYS A 290 12.10 7.97 21.91
N ASN A 291 11.99 7.99 20.59
CA ASN A 291 13.13 7.96 19.68
C ASN A 291 13.38 9.36 19.11
N ASP A 292 14.61 9.69 18.77
CA ASP A 292 14.99 10.95 18.14
C ASP A 292 15.10 10.83 16.62
N SER A 293 15.32 9.60 16.13
CA SER A 293 15.40 9.26 14.71
C SER A 293 14.83 7.88 14.44
N VAL A 294 14.52 7.63 13.18
CA VAL A 294 14.06 6.32 12.67
C VAL A 294 15.24 5.63 11.98
N ARG A 295 15.53 4.41 12.34
CA ARG A 295 16.46 3.55 11.60
C ARG A 295 15.70 2.93 10.43
N TYR A 296 16.00 3.39 9.21
CA TYR A 296 15.36 2.95 7.98
C TYR A 296 16.28 2.07 7.15
N PHE A 297 15.79 0.92 6.73
CA PHE A 297 16.47 0.04 5.79
C PHE A 297 15.55 -0.34 4.64
N PHE A 298 16.05 -0.18 3.42
CA PHE A 298 15.33 -0.58 2.23
C PHE A 298 15.86 -1.93 1.74
N MET A 299 15.01 -2.96 1.78
CA MET A 299 15.37 -4.29 1.32
C MET A 299 15.51 -4.31 -0.21
N PRO A 300 16.64 -4.76 -0.77
CA PRO A 300 16.80 -4.87 -2.21
C PRO A 300 15.73 -5.79 -2.83
N SER A 301 15.47 -5.59 -4.12
CA SER A 301 14.39 -6.30 -4.83
C SER A 301 14.81 -7.67 -5.36
N GLU A 302 16.11 -7.93 -5.48
CA GLU A 302 16.65 -9.18 -6.03
C GLU A 302 16.59 -10.29 -4.97
N ALA A 303 16.05 -11.45 -5.35
CA ALA A 303 15.88 -12.58 -4.44
C ALA A 303 17.20 -13.14 -3.89
N GLU A 304 18.28 -13.07 -4.66
CA GLU A 304 19.62 -13.48 -4.23
C GLU A 304 20.18 -12.53 -3.19
N ASP A 305 20.01 -11.21 -3.33
CA ASP A 305 20.44 -10.23 -2.35
C ASP A 305 19.69 -10.39 -1.02
N ILE A 306 18.40 -10.65 -1.09
CA ILE A 306 17.58 -10.93 0.10
C ILE A 306 18.09 -12.19 0.81
N LYS A 307 18.35 -13.25 0.08
CA LYS A 307 18.88 -14.51 0.62
C LYS A 307 20.25 -14.29 1.28
N THR A 308 21.16 -13.57 0.63
CA THR A 308 22.47 -13.23 1.16
C THR A 308 22.39 -12.41 2.46
N ILE A 309 21.47 -11.45 2.53
CA ILE A 309 21.22 -10.66 3.74
C ILE A 309 20.73 -11.56 4.87
N PHE A 310 19.88 -12.55 4.59
CA PHE A 310 19.40 -13.50 5.59
C PHE A 310 20.51 -14.46 6.04
N GLU A 311 21.29 -15.02 5.12
CA GLU A 311 22.38 -15.95 5.41
C GLU A 311 23.49 -15.27 6.22
N ASN A 312 23.94 -14.07 5.85
CA ASN A 312 24.92 -13.30 6.60
C ASN A 312 24.44 -12.91 8.02
N SER A 313 23.12 -12.88 8.24
CA SER A 313 22.55 -12.62 9.56
C SER A 313 22.53 -13.85 10.48
N GLU A 314 22.63 -15.05 9.94
CA GLU A 314 22.66 -16.29 10.73
C GLU A 314 24.02 -16.49 11.41
N ASP A 315 25.12 -16.13 10.74
CA ASP A 315 26.47 -16.34 11.26
C ASP A 315 26.92 -15.35 12.35
N ASN A 316 26.41 -14.09 12.31
CA ASN A 316 26.87 -13.02 13.21
C ASN A 316 25.83 -12.54 14.22
N GLY A 317 24.64 -13.10 14.27
CA GLY A 317 23.58 -12.74 15.24
C GLY A 317 23.03 -11.32 15.16
N ASP A 318 23.58 -10.49 14.28
CA ASP A 318 23.23 -9.10 14.14
C ASP A 318 23.06 -8.78 12.64
N PHE A 319 21.93 -8.16 12.27
CA PHE A 319 21.80 -7.49 10.97
C PHE A 319 22.75 -6.26 10.90
N ALA A 320 23.90 -6.34 11.57
CA ALA A 320 24.90 -5.30 11.64
C ALA A 320 25.49 -4.91 10.25
N THR A 321 25.31 -5.79 9.25
CA THR A 321 25.72 -5.53 7.87
C THR A 321 24.71 -4.70 7.07
N CYS A 322 23.50 -4.47 7.62
CA CYS A 322 22.53 -3.58 6.96
C CYS A 322 22.82 -2.14 7.37
N ASP A 323 23.24 -1.31 6.43
CA ASP A 323 23.40 0.14 6.63
C ASP A 323 22.03 0.79 6.82
N PHE A 324 21.55 0.83 8.07
CA PHE A 324 20.36 1.58 8.42
C PHE A 324 20.61 3.08 8.30
N ALA A 325 19.91 3.74 7.39
CA ALA A 325 19.87 5.19 7.36
C ALA A 325 19.18 5.72 8.63
N SER A 326 19.77 6.72 9.27
CA SER A 326 19.15 7.44 10.37
C SER A 326 18.36 8.61 9.82
N LEU A 327 17.03 8.53 9.87
CA LEU A 327 16.11 9.51 9.28
C LEU A 327 15.30 10.22 10.37
N PRO A 328 14.87 11.47 10.17
CA PRO A 328 14.06 12.18 11.15
C PRO A 328 12.68 11.54 11.31
N ILE A 329 12.15 11.61 12.52
CA ILE A 329 10.78 11.20 12.83
C ILE A 329 9.82 12.19 12.17
N LYS A 330 8.80 11.67 11.51
CA LYS A 330 7.70 12.47 10.97
C LYS A 330 6.83 13.02 12.09
N THR A 331 6.09 14.10 11.81
CA THR A 331 5.24 14.78 12.78
C THR A 331 3.76 14.71 12.39
N GLY A 332 2.87 14.72 13.37
CA GLY A 332 1.43 14.74 13.15
C GLY A 332 0.96 13.69 12.12
N THR A 333 0.20 14.14 11.13
CA THR A 333 -0.38 13.30 10.07
C THR A 333 0.53 13.04 8.88
N GLU A 334 1.79 13.49 8.92
CA GLU A 334 2.72 13.36 7.79
C GLU A 334 2.79 11.93 7.27
N SER A 335 2.87 11.81 5.94
CA SER A 335 3.03 10.53 5.25
C SER A 335 4.42 9.94 5.50
N TRP A 336 4.50 8.62 5.56
CA TRP A 336 5.76 7.90 5.70
C TRP A 336 6.33 7.54 4.33
N SER A 337 7.20 8.40 3.80
CA SER A 337 7.92 8.25 2.53
C SER A 337 9.42 8.17 2.77
N TYR A 338 9.85 7.26 3.65
CA TYR A 338 11.26 7.12 4.02
C TYR A 338 12.13 6.59 2.87
N ASP A 339 11.54 5.84 1.95
CA ASP A 339 12.19 5.28 0.76
C ASP A 339 12.73 6.36 -0.20
N ASN A 340 12.25 7.60 -0.10
CA ASN A 340 12.64 8.73 -0.93
C ASN A 340 12.88 9.99 -0.08
N TYR A 341 13.47 9.82 1.10
CA TYR A 341 13.63 10.91 2.07
C TYR A 341 14.22 12.20 1.45
N GLN A 342 15.31 12.08 0.69
CA GLN A 342 15.94 13.24 0.05
C GLN A 342 14.99 13.95 -0.92
N ILE A 343 14.23 13.20 -1.69
CA ILE A 343 13.23 13.75 -2.61
C ILE A 343 12.04 14.36 -1.86
N GLU A 344 11.64 13.80 -0.73
CA GLU A 344 10.59 14.40 0.10
C GLU A 344 11.03 15.75 0.71
N GLU A 345 12.29 15.90 1.10
CA GLU A 345 12.83 17.19 1.55
C GLU A 345 12.84 18.21 0.40
N ILE A 346 13.31 17.82 -0.80
CA ILE A 346 13.24 18.66 -2.00
C ILE A 346 11.79 19.04 -2.30
N LYS A 347 10.89 18.08 -2.27
CA LYS A 347 9.46 18.30 -2.52
C LYS A 347 8.85 19.28 -1.53
N LYS A 348 9.18 19.17 -0.25
CA LYS A 348 8.72 20.09 0.78
C LYS A 348 9.23 21.52 0.51
N SER A 349 10.52 21.68 0.28
CA SER A 349 11.14 22.97 -0.06
C SER A 349 10.51 23.60 -1.30
N LEU A 350 10.29 22.80 -2.36
CA LEU A 350 9.67 23.27 -3.59
C LEU A 350 8.18 23.61 -3.42
N SER A 351 7.45 22.89 -2.56
CA SER A 351 6.06 23.23 -2.25
C SER A 351 5.92 24.58 -1.59
N GLU A 352 6.88 24.94 -0.73
CA GLU A 352 6.92 26.27 -0.06
C GLU A 352 7.33 27.39 -1.03
N THR A 353 8.17 27.09 -2.03
CA THR A 353 8.73 28.10 -2.95
C THR A 353 7.88 28.36 -4.18
N CYS A 354 7.27 27.34 -4.77
CA CYS A 354 6.52 27.47 -6.03
C CYS A 354 5.05 27.02 -5.92
N GLY A 355 4.60 26.60 -4.71
CA GLY A 355 3.27 26.04 -4.50
C GLY A 355 3.12 24.62 -5.04
N VAL A 356 1.90 24.09 -4.99
CA VAL A 356 1.57 22.75 -5.52
C VAL A 356 0.51 22.84 -6.62
N LEU A 357 0.42 21.81 -7.43
CA LEU A 357 -0.54 21.76 -8.55
C LEU A 357 -1.99 22.06 -8.09
N GLY A 358 -2.33 21.67 -6.86
CA GLY A 358 -3.63 21.92 -6.25
C GLY A 358 -3.95 23.38 -5.92
N ASP A 359 -2.94 24.21 -5.79
CA ASP A 359 -3.10 25.63 -5.46
C ASP A 359 -3.48 26.48 -6.67
N TYR A 360 -3.39 25.89 -7.89
CA TYR A 360 -3.76 26.61 -9.09
C TYR A 360 -5.30 26.77 -9.21
N PRO A 361 -5.88 27.97 -8.95
CA PRO A 361 -7.32 28.13 -8.70
C PRO A 361 -8.23 27.75 -9.86
N LYS A 362 -7.71 27.78 -11.08
CA LYS A 362 -8.45 27.49 -12.33
C LYS A 362 -8.29 26.02 -12.78
N LEU A 363 -7.41 25.28 -12.12
CA LEU A 363 -7.09 23.90 -12.48
C LEU A 363 -7.99 22.93 -11.70
N ALA A 364 -8.48 21.91 -12.39
CA ALA A 364 -9.22 20.83 -11.79
C ALA A 364 -8.75 19.48 -12.34
N VAL A 365 -8.44 18.56 -11.44
CA VAL A 365 -8.16 17.15 -11.77
C VAL A 365 -9.47 16.37 -11.65
N LYS A 366 -9.87 15.71 -12.73
CA LYS A 366 -11.13 14.99 -12.86
C LYS A 366 -10.91 13.57 -13.34
N ASP A 367 -11.75 12.66 -12.89
CA ASP A 367 -11.88 11.33 -13.45
C ASP A 367 -12.83 11.31 -14.66
N GLY A 368 -12.84 10.23 -15.42
CA GLY A 368 -13.70 10.06 -16.58
C GLY A 368 -15.16 9.74 -16.20
N ILE A 369 -15.97 9.48 -17.23
CA ILE A 369 -17.37 9.07 -17.06
C ILE A 369 -17.48 7.66 -16.49
N GLN A 370 -18.50 7.42 -15.69
CA GLN A 370 -18.81 6.09 -15.15
C GLN A 370 -20.11 5.56 -15.74
N ALA A 371 -20.02 4.83 -16.84
CA ALA A 371 -21.14 4.14 -17.43
C ALA A 371 -21.79 3.14 -16.46
N LEU A 372 -23.09 2.85 -16.65
CA LEU A 372 -23.88 1.97 -15.79
C LEU A 372 -23.24 0.58 -15.66
N TRP A 373 -22.94 -0.06 -16.77
CA TRP A 373 -22.20 -1.32 -16.82
C TRP A 373 -21.27 -1.37 -18.03
N LYS A 374 -19.95 -1.30 -17.78
CA LYS A 374 -18.95 -1.18 -18.84
C LYS A 374 -19.07 -2.24 -19.94
N LYS A 375 -19.32 -3.52 -19.55
CA LYS A 375 -19.47 -4.61 -20.53
C LYS A 375 -20.60 -4.39 -21.54
N MET A 376 -21.62 -3.64 -21.16
CA MET A 376 -22.76 -3.36 -22.03
C MET A 376 -22.70 -1.98 -22.69
N TYR A 377 -22.11 -1.01 -21.98
CA TYR A 377 -22.12 0.38 -22.42
C TYR A 377 -20.91 0.78 -23.26
N HIS A 378 -19.79 0.02 -23.19
CA HIS A 378 -18.62 0.29 -24.03
C HIS A 378 -18.60 -0.64 -25.26
N LEU A 379 -18.51 -0.04 -26.42
CA LEU A 379 -18.41 -0.72 -27.72
C LEU A 379 -16.98 -0.56 -28.24
N THR A 380 -16.31 -1.66 -28.52
CA THR A 380 -14.92 -1.71 -29.01
C THR A 380 -14.86 -2.24 -30.45
N GLY A 381 -13.73 -2.00 -31.16
CA GLY A 381 -13.59 -2.41 -32.56
C GLY A 381 -14.65 -1.77 -33.45
N CYS A 382 -14.97 -0.52 -33.18
CA CYS A 382 -16.05 0.18 -33.82
C CYS A 382 -15.70 0.65 -35.23
N ARG A 383 -16.71 0.63 -36.09
CA ARG A 383 -16.69 1.30 -37.40
C ARG A 383 -17.94 2.20 -37.54
N VAL A 384 -17.76 3.30 -38.26
CA VAL A 384 -18.85 4.20 -38.63
C VAL A 384 -19.49 3.68 -39.93
N ASP A 385 -20.80 3.54 -39.92
CA ASP A 385 -21.61 3.09 -41.07
C ASP A 385 -22.78 4.08 -41.27
N GLY A 386 -22.53 5.15 -42.00
CA GLY A 386 -23.49 6.25 -42.16
C GLY A 386 -23.81 6.89 -40.80
N ASN A 387 -25.08 6.84 -40.41
CA ASN A 387 -25.59 7.37 -39.14
C ASN A 387 -25.49 6.38 -37.98
N TYR A 388 -24.75 5.31 -38.15
CA TYR A 388 -24.65 4.24 -37.16
C TYR A 388 -23.21 3.97 -36.72
N ILE A 389 -23.08 3.49 -35.51
CA ILE A 389 -21.86 2.87 -35.00
C ILE A 389 -22.09 1.37 -34.86
N ILE A 390 -21.19 0.59 -35.44
CA ILE A 390 -21.19 -0.87 -35.32
C ILE A 390 -19.92 -1.26 -34.54
N GLY A 391 -20.08 -1.92 -33.39
CA GLY A 391 -18.98 -2.33 -32.55
C GLY A 391 -19.30 -3.63 -31.79
N LYS A 392 -18.42 -4.04 -30.91
CA LYS A 392 -18.61 -5.22 -30.04
C LYS A 392 -18.69 -4.77 -28.58
N ASN A 393 -19.70 -5.28 -27.86
CA ASN A 393 -19.79 -5.10 -26.42
C ASN A 393 -18.77 -5.99 -25.66
N GLY A 394 -18.70 -5.92 -24.34
CA GLY A 394 -17.78 -6.70 -23.50
C GLY A 394 -18.03 -8.22 -23.51
N PHE A 395 -19.11 -8.69 -24.12
CA PHE A 395 -19.41 -10.10 -24.38
C PHE A 395 -19.07 -10.52 -25.81
N LYS A 396 -18.42 -9.65 -26.59
CA LYS A 396 -18.07 -9.82 -28.01
C LYS A 396 -19.28 -9.93 -28.95
N GLU A 397 -20.47 -9.55 -28.49
CA GLU A 397 -21.68 -9.48 -29.30
C GLU A 397 -21.62 -8.23 -30.19
N THR A 398 -22.01 -8.37 -31.46
CA THR A 398 -22.05 -7.24 -32.39
C THR A 398 -23.27 -6.35 -32.09
N VAL A 399 -23.05 -5.08 -31.91
CA VAL A 399 -24.06 -4.08 -31.57
C VAL A 399 -24.02 -2.99 -32.63
N LYS A 400 -25.21 -2.65 -33.15
CA LYS A 400 -25.44 -1.50 -34.07
C LYS A 400 -26.36 -0.51 -33.37
N VAL A 401 -25.91 0.74 -33.25
CA VAL A 401 -26.65 1.82 -32.58
C VAL A 401 -26.53 3.12 -33.39
N GLU A 402 -27.41 4.06 -33.12
CA GLU A 402 -27.36 5.39 -33.71
C GLU A 402 -26.07 6.12 -33.26
N LYS A 403 -25.41 6.82 -34.18
CA LYS A 403 -24.15 7.52 -33.93
C LYS A 403 -24.30 8.60 -32.85
N ASP A 404 -25.43 9.30 -32.82
CA ASP A 404 -25.68 10.37 -31.86
C ASP A 404 -26.01 9.85 -30.45
N ALA A 405 -26.36 8.56 -30.32
CA ALA A 405 -26.66 7.89 -29.07
C ALA A 405 -25.40 7.38 -28.32
N VAL A 406 -24.23 7.58 -28.91
CA VAL A 406 -22.94 7.17 -28.32
C VAL A 406 -21.93 8.32 -28.37
N LYS A 407 -20.97 8.28 -27.48
CA LYS A 407 -19.85 9.24 -27.45
C LYS A 407 -18.51 8.49 -27.57
N ALA A 408 -17.59 9.09 -28.32
CA ALA A 408 -16.23 8.59 -28.43
C ALA A 408 -15.54 8.63 -27.06
N VAL A 409 -14.85 7.57 -26.70
CA VAL A 409 -14.20 7.42 -25.39
C VAL A 409 -12.82 6.81 -25.51
N ILE A 410 -11.90 7.27 -24.67
CA ILE A 410 -10.63 6.59 -24.42
C ILE A 410 -10.88 5.57 -23.30
N TYR A 411 -10.78 4.30 -23.64
CA TYR A 411 -11.12 3.18 -22.78
C TYR A 411 -9.91 2.37 -22.32
N ASN A 412 -9.11 1.84 -23.25
CA ASN A 412 -7.98 0.94 -22.97
C ASN A 412 -6.69 1.32 -23.71
N ARG A 413 -6.61 2.55 -24.23
CA ARG A 413 -5.48 2.91 -25.08
C ARG A 413 -4.19 3.11 -24.32
N GLU A 414 -3.09 2.73 -24.96
CA GLU A 414 -1.75 3.06 -24.51
C GLU A 414 -1.50 4.56 -24.66
N PHE A 415 -0.93 5.16 -23.63
CA PHE A 415 -0.60 6.58 -23.60
C PHE A 415 0.87 6.78 -23.84
N TYR A 416 1.16 7.81 -24.63
CA TYR A 416 2.51 8.28 -24.89
C TYR A 416 2.57 9.77 -24.57
N PRO A 417 3.68 10.26 -23.98
CA PRO A 417 3.83 11.69 -23.72
C PRO A 417 3.76 12.47 -25.02
N PHE A 418 3.09 13.60 -25.02
CA PHE A 418 2.94 14.54 -26.16
C PHE A 418 2.19 14.01 -27.39
N LYS A 419 1.80 12.76 -27.44
CA LYS A 419 1.15 12.17 -28.61
C LYS A 419 -0.36 12.39 -28.59
N LYS A 420 -0.93 12.80 -29.73
CA LYS A 420 -2.39 12.84 -29.92
C LYS A 420 -2.99 11.45 -29.66
N VAL A 421 -4.07 11.39 -28.92
CA VAL A 421 -4.79 10.15 -28.61
C VAL A 421 -6.10 10.13 -29.39
N GLU A 422 -6.31 9.03 -30.10
CA GLU A 422 -7.55 8.76 -30.81
C GLU A 422 -8.47 7.88 -29.96
N PRO A 423 -9.80 8.01 -30.06
CA PRO A 423 -10.71 7.15 -29.33
C PRO A 423 -10.53 5.69 -29.75
N ASP A 424 -10.65 4.77 -28.80
CA ASP A 424 -10.56 3.33 -29.01
C ASP A 424 -11.87 2.58 -28.70
N ALA A 425 -12.88 3.32 -28.28
CA ALA A 425 -14.22 2.80 -28.02
C ALA A 425 -15.29 3.90 -28.19
N TYR A 426 -16.53 3.47 -28.21
CA TYR A 426 -17.69 4.33 -28.05
C TYR A 426 -18.47 3.90 -26.80
N CYS A 427 -18.94 4.88 -26.03
CA CYS A 427 -19.80 4.64 -24.87
C CYS A 427 -21.25 4.98 -25.21
N VAL A 428 -22.17 4.07 -24.91
CA VAL A 428 -23.61 4.37 -24.92
C VAL A 428 -23.86 5.54 -23.97
N PHE A 429 -24.49 6.60 -24.53
CA PHE A 429 -24.65 7.87 -23.84
C PHE A 429 -26.06 8.41 -24.02
N PRO A 430 -27.05 7.89 -23.26
CA PRO A 430 -28.46 8.22 -23.39
C PRO A 430 -28.82 9.57 -22.74
N TYR A 431 -28.04 10.59 -23.04
CA TYR A 431 -28.16 11.94 -22.46
C TYR A 431 -28.17 12.99 -23.57
N GLU A 432 -28.86 14.10 -23.32
CA GLU A 432 -28.96 15.21 -24.27
C GLU A 432 -29.03 16.58 -23.59
N GLY A 433 -29.04 17.62 -24.43
CA GLY A 433 -29.12 19.01 -23.96
C GLY A 433 -27.79 19.53 -23.42
N ALA A 434 -27.78 20.80 -23.03
CA ALA A 434 -26.57 21.49 -22.54
C ALA A 434 -26.07 20.93 -21.20
N ASN A 435 -26.95 20.38 -20.37
CA ASN A 435 -26.66 19.79 -19.09
C ASN A 435 -26.40 18.28 -19.16
N ASN A 436 -26.54 17.66 -20.35
CA ASN A 436 -26.60 16.23 -20.53
C ASN A 436 -27.63 15.58 -19.59
N ASP A 437 -28.90 15.96 -19.75
CA ASP A 437 -30.03 15.38 -19.02
C ASP A 437 -30.33 13.98 -19.58
N ILE A 438 -30.72 13.04 -18.73
CA ILE A 438 -31.06 11.68 -19.14
C ILE A 438 -32.32 11.68 -19.99
N ILE A 439 -32.31 11.03 -21.15
CA ILE A 439 -33.48 10.82 -21.98
C ILE A 439 -34.32 9.71 -21.35
N PRO A 440 -35.62 9.96 -21.00
CA PRO A 440 -36.51 8.90 -20.53
C PRO A 440 -36.56 7.72 -21.51
N PHE A 441 -36.68 6.48 -21.00
CA PHE A 441 -36.61 5.31 -21.86
C PHE A 441 -37.74 5.22 -22.87
N SER A 442 -38.91 5.72 -22.52
CA SER A 442 -40.06 5.90 -23.42
C SER A 442 -39.72 6.79 -24.63
N GLU A 443 -39.03 7.90 -24.38
CA GLU A 443 -38.61 8.85 -25.42
C GLU A 443 -37.38 8.31 -26.20
N LEU A 444 -36.48 7.58 -25.53
CA LEU A 444 -35.34 6.93 -26.15
C LEU A 444 -35.75 5.98 -27.28
N LYS A 445 -36.88 5.27 -27.14
CA LYS A 445 -37.44 4.37 -28.14
C LYS A 445 -37.84 5.07 -29.45
N GLU A 446 -38.27 6.30 -29.35
CA GLU A 446 -38.67 7.08 -30.54
C GLU A 446 -37.44 7.71 -31.21
N LYS A 447 -36.50 8.19 -30.40
CA LYS A 447 -35.33 8.93 -30.86
C LYS A 447 -34.18 8.04 -31.32
N TYR A 448 -33.89 6.96 -30.58
CA TYR A 448 -32.80 6.03 -30.83
C TYR A 448 -33.31 4.58 -30.76
N PRO A 449 -34.11 4.12 -31.75
CA PRO A 449 -34.78 2.83 -31.68
C PRO A 449 -33.83 1.64 -31.58
N LEU A 450 -32.68 1.66 -32.27
CA LEU A 450 -31.70 0.55 -32.18
C LEU A 450 -31.04 0.50 -30.82
N LEU A 451 -30.69 1.64 -30.23
CA LEU A 451 -30.16 1.67 -28.86
C LEU A 451 -31.22 1.18 -27.87
N ALA A 452 -32.46 1.61 -28.00
CA ALA A 452 -33.53 1.19 -27.09
C ALA A 452 -33.83 -0.31 -27.22
N GLU A 453 -33.79 -0.88 -28.42
CA GLU A 453 -33.90 -2.33 -28.65
C GLU A 453 -32.76 -3.09 -27.98
N TYR A 454 -31.50 -2.63 -28.17
CA TYR A 454 -30.34 -3.22 -27.56
C TYR A 454 -30.42 -3.22 -26.02
N LEU A 455 -30.76 -2.09 -25.41
CA LEU A 455 -30.90 -1.96 -23.98
C LEU A 455 -32.06 -2.81 -23.42
N SER A 456 -33.23 -2.82 -24.13
CA SER A 456 -34.39 -3.65 -23.74
C SER A 456 -34.06 -5.13 -23.73
N ALA A 457 -33.41 -5.62 -24.80
CA ALA A 457 -32.99 -7.04 -24.89
C ALA A 457 -32.03 -7.48 -23.78
N ASN A 458 -31.27 -6.52 -23.21
CA ASN A 458 -30.30 -6.80 -22.18
C ASN A 458 -30.70 -6.30 -20.78
N LYS A 459 -31.92 -5.78 -20.61
CA LYS A 459 -32.37 -5.17 -19.35
C LYS A 459 -32.19 -6.11 -18.15
N GLN A 460 -32.64 -7.36 -18.28
CA GLN A 460 -32.50 -8.35 -17.21
C GLN A 460 -31.03 -8.58 -16.84
N ARG A 461 -30.16 -8.80 -17.83
CA ARG A 461 -28.71 -8.97 -17.59
C ARG A 461 -28.07 -7.79 -16.89
N ILE A 462 -28.51 -6.57 -17.20
CA ILE A 462 -28.00 -5.34 -16.58
C ILE A 462 -28.48 -5.25 -15.14
N THR A 463 -29.77 -5.43 -14.88
CA THR A 463 -30.37 -5.28 -13.54
C THR A 463 -29.94 -6.36 -12.56
N GLU A 464 -29.54 -7.54 -13.04
CA GLU A 464 -28.96 -8.61 -12.21
C GLU A 464 -27.52 -8.32 -11.78
N GLN A 465 -26.80 -7.44 -12.49
CA GLN A 465 -25.38 -7.17 -12.25
C GLN A 465 -25.09 -5.83 -11.57
N VAL A 466 -25.96 -4.85 -11.74
CA VAL A 466 -25.79 -3.49 -11.21
C VAL A 466 -27.09 -2.97 -10.65
N GLU A 467 -26.98 -2.13 -9.62
CA GLU A 467 -28.12 -1.42 -9.06
C GLU A 467 -28.57 -0.35 -10.08
N CYS A 468 -29.81 -0.46 -10.52
CA CYS A 468 -30.42 0.44 -11.47
C CYS A 468 -31.46 1.35 -10.82
N TYR A 469 -31.71 2.51 -11.40
CA TYR A 469 -32.83 3.37 -11.03
C TYR A 469 -34.15 2.68 -11.36
N GLU A 470 -35.20 3.03 -10.64
CA GLU A 470 -36.56 2.53 -10.94
C GLU A 470 -37.22 3.30 -12.09
N GLY A 471 -38.22 2.67 -12.69
CA GLY A 471 -39.08 3.30 -13.72
C GLY A 471 -38.40 3.53 -15.05
N ASP A 472 -38.71 4.67 -15.65
CA ASP A 472 -38.30 5.02 -17.03
C ASP A 472 -36.85 5.50 -17.16
N LEU A 473 -36.11 5.64 -16.02
CA LEU A 473 -34.73 6.08 -15.97
C LEU A 473 -33.74 4.95 -15.61
N TRP A 474 -34.16 3.70 -15.68
CA TRP A 474 -33.38 2.54 -15.26
C TRP A 474 -31.98 2.41 -15.92
N HIS A 475 -31.84 2.94 -17.14
CA HIS A 475 -30.63 2.90 -17.96
C HIS A 475 -29.64 4.05 -17.70
N ARG A 476 -29.95 4.90 -16.72
CA ARG A 476 -29.12 6.01 -16.26
C ARG A 476 -27.80 5.52 -15.66
N PHE A 477 -26.72 6.29 -15.82
CA PHE A 477 -25.44 6.00 -15.16
C PHE A 477 -25.60 6.00 -13.64
N THR A 478 -24.89 5.12 -12.96
CA THR A 478 -24.91 5.07 -11.49
C THR A 478 -24.34 6.34 -10.86
N ARG A 479 -23.44 7.01 -11.55
CA ARG A 479 -22.87 8.30 -11.15
C ARG A 479 -22.74 9.20 -12.38
N GLU A 480 -23.45 10.29 -12.37
CA GLU A 480 -23.47 11.27 -13.46
C GLU A 480 -22.45 12.39 -13.22
N HIS A 481 -21.28 12.07 -12.70
CA HIS A 481 -20.25 13.06 -12.55
C HIS A 481 -19.40 13.22 -13.83
N ASN A 482 -18.98 14.46 -14.08
CA ASN A 482 -18.13 14.85 -15.21
C ASN A 482 -18.69 14.57 -16.62
N HIS A 483 -19.94 14.14 -16.75
CA HIS A 483 -20.56 13.87 -18.06
C HIS A 483 -20.83 15.13 -18.90
N THR A 484 -20.74 16.32 -18.31
CA THR A 484 -20.82 17.60 -19.02
C THR A 484 -19.46 18.09 -19.54
N LEU A 485 -18.35 17.45 -19.15
CA LEU A 485 -16.99 17.93 -19.42
C LEU A 485 -16.36 17.33 -20.69
N TYR A 486 -17.16 16.90 -21.67
CA TYR A 486 -16.57 16.37 -22.89
C TYR A 486 -16.13 17.48 -23.87
N ASN A 487 -16.79 18.62 -23.85
CA ASN A 487 -16.57 19.73 -24.79
C ASN A 487 -15.56 20.77 -24.28
N VAL A 488 -14.55 20.33 -23.54
CA VAL A 488 -13.51 21.20 -22.98
C VAL A 488 -12.12 20.70 -23.37
N ASP A 489 -11.20 21.64 -23.50
CA ASP A 489 -9.78 21.32 -23.64
C ASP A 489 -9.28 20.62 -22.38
N LYS A 490 -8.51 19.55 -22.54
CA LYS A 490 -8.07 18.73 -21.42
C LYS A 490 -6.66 18.15 -21.62
N ILE A 491 -5.94 18.00 -20.51
CA ILE A 491 -4.70 17.24 -20.45
C ILE A 491 -5.05 15.89 -19.86
N ILE A 492 -4.80 14.81 -20.58
CA ILE A 492 -5.09 13.46 -20.11
C ILE A 492 -3.84 12.85 -19.47
N ILE A 493 -4.09 12.06 -18.41
CA ILE A 493 -3.07 11.37 -17.63
C ILE A 493 -3.58 9.96 -17.34
N PRO A 494 -2.83 8.87 -17.61
CA PRO A 494 -3.21 7.55 -17.17
C PRO A 494 -3.21 7.47 -15.64
N MET A 495 -4.26 6.86 -15.07
CA MET A 495 -4.35 6.71 -13.61
C MET A 495 -3.20 5.87 -13.03
N THR A 496 -2.69 4.93 -13.80
CA THR A 496 -1.61 4.02 -13.39
C THR A 496 -0.55 4.00 -14.49
N ALA A 497 0.68 4.40 -14.13
CA ALA A 497 1.83 4.40 -15.04
C ALA A 497 3.13 4.24 -14.25
N ARG A 498 4.23 3.88 -14.91
CA ARG A 498 5.55 3.82 -14.28
C ARG A 498 6.13 5.22 -14.03
N ASP A 499 5.82 6.16 -14.92
CA ASP A 499 6.21 7.57 -14.85
C ASP A 499 5.00 8.44 -15.19
N THR A 500 5.06 9.75 -14.91
CA THR A 500 4.03 10.66 -15.37
C THR A 500 4.05 10.76 -16.89
N ILE A 501 2.89 10.61 -17.50
CA ILE A 501 2.66 10.69 -18.93
C ILE A 501 1.45 11.57 -19.13
N ALA A 502 1.58 12.61 -19.93
CA ALA A 502 0.50 13.52 -20.23
C ALA A 502 0.47 13.91 -21.69
N THR A 503 -0.73 14.12 -22.22
CA THR A 503 -0.91 14.72 -23.53
C THR A 503 -2.07 15.69 -23.52
N PHE A 504 -1.96 16.77 -24.30
CA PHE A 504 -3.00 17.75 -24.45
C PHE A 504 -3.98 17.34 -25.58
N ILE A 505 -5.27 17.46 -25.31
CA ILE A 505 -6.34 17.20 -26.26
C ILE A 505 -7.23 18.44 -26.35
N ASN A 506 -7.33 18.98 -27.55
CA ASN A 506 -8.28 20.04 -27.93
C ASN A 506 -9.48 19.49 -28.73
N ASP A 507 -9.64 18.18 -28.80
CA ASP A 507 -10.78 17.54 -29.45
C ASP A 507 -12.02 17.62 -28.54
N LYS A 508 -12.96 18.44 -29.00
CA LYS A 508 -14.23 18.65 -28.35
C LYS A 508 -15.21 17.55 -28.74
N GLY A 509 -15.20 16.45 -28.08
CA GLY A 509 -16.08 15.31 -28.39
C GLY A 509 -15.58 14.00 -27.85
N LEU A 510 -14.48 14.05 -27.10
CA LEU A 510 -13.83 12.88 -26.57
C LEU A 510 -14.00 12.80 -25.05
N TYR A 511 -14.57 11.70 -24.58
CA TYR A 511 -14.65 11.35 -23.16
C TYR A 511 -13.51 10.44 -22.71
N MET A 512 -13.33 10.34 -21.39
CA MET A 512 -12.41 9.43 -20.71
C MET A 512 -13.20 8.41 -19.91
N ASP A 513 -12.77 7.15 -19.88
CA ASP A 513 -13.30 6.17 -18.95
C ASP A 513 -12.68 6.37 -17.55
N ASN A 514 -13.51 6.37 -16.51
CA ASN A 514 -13.11 6.73 -15.14
C ASN A 514 -12.10 5.78 -14.48
N ALA A 515 -11.97 4.55 -14.96
CA ALA A 515 -11.12 3.56 -14.32
C ALA A 515 -9.64 3.68 -14.70
N ASN A 516 -9.36 4.21 -15.90
CA ASN A 516 -8.03 4.12 -16.49
C ASN A 516 -7.39 5.49 -16.76
N VAL A 517 -8.22 6.53 -16.93
CA VAL A 517 -7.75 7.83 -17.40
C VAL A 517 -8.34 8.96 -16.57
N TRP A 518 -7.46 9.82 -16.12
CA TRP A 518 -7.78 11.08 -15.46
C TRP A 518 -7.44 12.23 -16.41
N PHE A 519 -8.04 13.38 -16.19
CA PHE A 519 -7.73 14.57 -16.97
C PHE A 519 -7.69 15.83 -16.12
N ILE A 520 -6.90 16.79 -16.61
CA ILE A 520 -6.78 18.13 -16.04
C ILE A 520 -7.48 19.09 -16.97
N THR A 521 -8.33 19.95 -16.41
CA THR A 521 -8.90 21.12 -17.10
C THR A 521 -8.42 22.39 -16.41
N VAL A 522 -8.24 23.45 -17.20
CA VAL A 522 -7.93 24.79 -16.68
C VAL A 522 -8.93 25.78 -17.27
N LYS A 523 -9.76 26.36 -16.41
CA LYS A 523 -10.84 27.24 -16.86
C LYS A 523 -10.29 28.50 -17.55
N GLY A 524 -10.66 28.71 -18.82
CA GLY A 524 -10.26 29.87 -19.62
C GLY A 524 -8.80 29.84 -20.09
N ALA A 525 -8.14 28.68 -20.05
CA ALA A 525 -6.79 28.52 -20.56
C ALA A 525 -6.73 28.61 -22.09
N SER A 526 -5.64 29.16 -22.62
CA SER A 526 -5.29 29.04 -24.04
C SER A 526 -4.70 27.64 -24.32
N ALA A 527 -4.70 27.25 -25.60
CA ALA A 527 -4.06 26.02 -26.02
C ALA A 527 -2.54 25.99 -25.67
N ASP A 528 -1.87 27.12 -25.78
CA ASP A 528 -0.45 27.23 -25.43
C ASP A 528 -0.22 27.04 -23.92
N LEU A 529 -1.08 27.56 -23.06
CA LEU A 529 -1.00 27.30 -21.63
C LEU A 529 -1.22 25.82 -21.31
N MET A 530 -2.17 25.16 -21.95
CA MET A 530 -2.40 23.73 -21.77
C MET A 530 -1.20 22.89 -22.25
N LYS A 531 -0.57 23.25 -23.38
CA LYS A 531 0.67 22.63 -23.87
C LYS A 531 1.81 22.83 -22.86
N ALA A 532 1.99 24.06 -22.32
CA ALA A 532 3.02 24.38 -21.35
C ALA A 532 2.87 23.54 -20.06
N ILE A 533 1.67 23.45 -19.53
CA ILE A 533 1.37 22.61 -18.36
C ILE A 533 1.68 21.13 -18.67
N THR A 534 1.36 20.66 -19.87
CA THR A 534 1.65 19.28 -20.29
C THR A 534 3.16 19.02 -20.35
N CYS A 535 3.97 19.99 -20.80
CA CYS A 535 5.43 19.90 -20.78
C CYS A 535 5.96 19.72 -19.35
N ILE A 536 5.50 20.53 -18.41
CA ILE A 536 5.93 20.43 -17.00
C ILE A 536 5.55 19.07 -16.41
N ILE A 537 4.33 18.57 -16.65
CA ILE A 537 3.87 17.26 -16.16
C ILE A 537 4.71 16.11 -16.75
N ASN A 538 5.17 16.24 -17.99
CA ASN A 538 6.03 15.24 -18.64
C ASN A 538 7.53 15.37 -18.26
N SER A 539 7.92 16.38 -17.50
CA SER A 539 9.31 16.56 -17.09
C SER A 539 9.77 15.50 -16.10
N THR A 540 11.08 15.28 -16.06
CA THR A 540 11.71 14.34 -15.13
C THR A 540 11.49 14.77 -13.68
N ILE A 541 11.62 16.08 -13.39
CA ILE A 541 11.40 16.60 -12.03
C ILE A 541 9.97 16.33 -11.55
N PHE A 542 8.94 16.61 -12.34
CA PHE A 542 7.55 16.34 -11.97
C PHE A 542 7.30 14.84 -11.74
N THR A 543 7.88 13.99 -12.61
CA THR A 543 7.81 12.53 -12.46
C THR A 543 8.40 12.06 -11.13
N VAL A 544 9.61 12.50 -10.79
CA VAL A 544 10.31 12.07 -9.57
C VAL A 544 9.57 12.55 -8.33
N LEU A 545 9.17 13.82 -8.29
CA LEU A 545 8.38 14.40 -7.19
C LEU A 545 7.00 13.72 -7.04
N GLY A 546 6.38 13.34 -8.15
CA GLY A 546 5.10 12.64 -8.15
C GLY A 546 5.20 11.21 -7.62
N LYS A 547 6.25 10.47 -8.03
CA LYS A 547 6.49 9.09 -7.57
C LYS A 547 6.78 9.01 -6.07
N SER A 548 7.48 9.99 -5.50
CA SER A 548 7.78 10.01 -4.07
C SER A 548 6.52 10.01 -3.21
N GLY A 549 5.47 10.74 -3.63
CA GLY A 549 4.19 10.80 -2.92
C GLY A 549 3.17 9.75 -3.32
N ALA A 550 3.34 9.07 -4.47
CA ALA A 550 2.36 8.13 -5.00
C ALA A 550 2.48 6.72 -4.38
N ASN A 551 1.37 5.97 -4.40
CA ASN A 551 1.39 4.57 -3.99
C ASN A 551 2.00 3.69 -5.09
N PRO A 552 3.07 2.93 -4.80
CA PRO A 552 3.61 1.96 -5.74
C PRO A 552 2.60 0.82 -5.98
N GLN A 553 2.62 0.29 -7.19
CA GLN A 553 1.85 -0.86 -7.65
C GLN A 553 2.81 -1.94 -8.17
N SER A 554 2.32 -3.17 -8.39
CA SER A 554 3.12 -4.24 -8.97
C SER A 554 3.75 -3.82 -10.32
N GLY A 555 4.93 -4.35 -10.63
CA GLY A 555 5.64 -4.07 -11.89
C GLY A 555 6.23 -2.66 -11.98
N GLY A 556 6.43 -1.95 -10.85
CA GLY A 556 7.01 -0.61 -10.82
C GLY A 556 6.05 0.50 -11.25
N TYR A 557 4.75 0.24 -11.26
CA TYR A 557 3.73 1.23 -11.56
C TYR A 557 3.38 2.07 -10.33
N TYR A 558 2.85 3.28 -10.55
CA TYR A 558 2.38 4.22 -9.54
C TYR A 558 0.98 4.71 -9.87
N LYS A 559 0.19 5.08 -8.85
CA LYS A 559 -1.10 5.72 -9.06
C LYS A 559 -0.98 7.23 -9.09
N PHE A 560 -1.44 7.84 -10.18
CA PHE A 560 -1.48 9.28 -10.42
C PHE A 560 -2.93 9.80 -10.45
N ASN A 561 -3.71 9.48 -9.40
CA ASN A 561 -5.04 10.06 -9.24
C ASN A 561 -4.97 11.43 -8.56
N LYS A 562 -6.12 12.11 -8.42
CA LYS A 562 -6.24 13.45 -7.83
C LYS A 562 -5.48 13.59 -6.50
N GLN A 563 -5.62 12.61 -5.60
CA GLN A 563 -4.99 12.63 -4.26
C GLN A 563 -3.46 12.74 -4.35
N PHE A 564 -2.85 12.12 -5.35
CA PHE A 564 -1.39 12.09 -5.51
C PHE A 564 -0.86 13.15 -6.45
N LEU A 565 -1.67 13.65 -7.40
CA LEU A 565 -1.28 14.71 -8.32
C LEU A 565 -1.33 16.10 -7.68
N MET A 566 -2.40 16.39 -6.92
CA MET A 566 -2.62 17.73 -6.35
C MET A 566 -1.49 18.22 -5.42
N PRO A 567 -0.84 17.36 -4.60
CA PRO A 567 0.26 17.80 -3.71
C PRO A 567 1.63 17.89 -4.39
N ILE A 568 1.74 17.66 -5.70
CA ILE A 568 3.05 17.77 -6.39
C ILE A 568 3.42 19.24 -6.54
N PRO A 569 4.66 19.67 -6.15
CA PRO A 569 5.15 21.01 -6.41
C PRO A 569 4.97 21.40 -7.87
N PHE A 570 4.49 22.59 -8.12
CA PHE A 570 4.21 23.07 -9.47
C PHE A 570 4.55 24.56 -9.61
N PRO A 571 5.34 24.98 -10.61
CA PRO A 571 5.77 26.37 -10.74
C PRO A 571 4.64 27.26 -11.31
N ILE A 572 3.65 27.57 -10.48
CA ILE A 572 2.42 28.28 -10.86
C ILE A 572 2.73 29.64 -11.48
N ASP A 573 3.61 30.44 -10.87
CA ASP A 573 3.98 31.78 -11.35
C ASP A 573 4.57 31.74 -12.78
N ALA A 574 5.32 30.69 -13.10
CA ALA A 574 5.92 30.54 -14.42
C ALA A 574 4.88 30.41 -15.53
N VAL A 575 3.73 29.82 -15.24
CA VAL A 575 2.63 29.60 -16.23
C VAL A 575 1.52 30.65 -16.15
N THR A 576 1.46 31.42 -15.05
CA THR A 576 0.42 32.46 -14.88
C THR A 576 0.93 33.87 -15.20
N GLU A 577 2.21 34.16 -14.95
CA GLU A 577 2.75 35.51 -15.02
C GLU A 577 3.75 35.72 -16.15
N LYS A 578 4.31 34.64 -16.74
CA LYS A 578 5.37 34.69 -17.75
C LYS A 578 4.88 34.20 -19.11
N ALA A 579 4.26 35.05 -19.91
CA ALA A 579 3.74 34.71 -21.23
C ALA A 579 4.82 34.16 -22.17
N GLU A 580 6.06 34.67 -22.11
CA GLU A 580 7.19 34.18 -22.90
C GLU A 580 7.56 32.73 -22.54
N CYS A 581 7.53 32.37 -21.25
CA CYS A 581 7.75 31.01 -20.77
C CYS A 581 6.69 30.04 -21.33
N VAL A 582 5.42 30.46 -21.29
CA VAL A 582 4.31 29.68 -21.82
C VAL A 582 4.48 29.45 -23.33
N ALA A 583 4.81 30.48 -24.09
CA ALA A 583 5.03 30.38 -25.54
C ALA A 583 6.22 29.46 -25.87
N ASN A 584 7.31 29.56 -25.09
CA ASN A 584 8.49 28.70 -25.29
C ASN A 584 8.16 27.22 -25.01
N LEU A 585 7.52 26.90 -23.90
CA LEU A 585 7.10 25.53 -23.58
C LEU A 585 6.09 24.98 -24.60
N ALA A 586 5.16 25.80 -25.08
CA ALA A 586 4.20 25.39 -26.12
C ALA A 586 4.89 25.08 -27.46
N LYS A 587 5.97 25.77 -27.78
CA LYS A 587 6.82 25.48 -28.93
C LYS A 587 7.50 24.09 -28.77
N TYR A 588 8.15 23.83 -27.64
CA TYR A 588 8.73 22.50 -27.34
C TYR A 588 7.68 21.38 -27.43
N TYR A 589 6.47 21.60 -26.91
CA TYR A 589 5.38 20.65 -27.04
C TYR A 589 5.12 20.29 -28.50
N THR A 590 5.01 21.30 -29.35
CA THR A 590 4.67 21.13 -30.77
C THR A 590 5.80 20.40 -31.51
N GLU A 591 7.06 20.84 -31.34
CA GLU A 591 8.23 20.21 -31.97
C GLU A 591 8.41 18.75 -31.55
N ILE A 592 8.26 18.45 -30.26
CA ILE A 592 8.33 17.08 -29.75
C ILE A 592 7.21 16.22 -30.33
N SER A 593 5.98 16.73 -30.36
CA SER A 593 4.82 16.00 -30.88
C SER A 593 4.99 15.65 -32.37
N GLU A 594 5.45 16.61 -33.19
CA GLU A 594 5.70 16.41 -34.62
C GLU A 594 6.83 15.39 -34.87
N LEU A 595 7.91 15.48 -34.12
CA LEU A 595 9.02 14.53 -34.25
C LEU A 595 8.63 13.12 -33.80
N GLN A 596 7.76 12.99 -32.79
CA GLN A 596 7.24 11.69 -32.39
C GLN A 596 6.38 11.03 -33.48
N GLU A 597 5.55 11.79 -34.16
CA GLU A 597 4.77 11.28 -35.31
C GLU A 597 5.70 10.83 -36.45
N GLN A 598 6.73 11.61 -36.76
CA GLN A 598 7.76 11.23 -37.71
C GLN A 598 8.50 9.95 -37.27
N TYR A 599 8.90 9.85 -36.01
CA TYR A 599 9.55 8.67 -35.45
C TYR A 599 8.71 7.40 -35.63
N LEU A 600 7.40 7.48 -35.36
CA LEU A 600 6.51 6.34 -35.45
C LEU A 600 6.31 5.85 -36.89
N SER A 601 6.36 6.75 -37.86
CA SER A 601 6.23 6.44 -39.30
C SER A 601 7.53 6.16 -40.00
N ALA A 602 8.69 6.41 -39.34
CA ALA A 602 10.03 6.33 -39.98
C ALA A 602 10.50 4.89 -40.21
N THR A 603 11.36 4.71 -41.21
CA THR A 603 12.11 3.48 -41.43
C THR A 603 13.19 3.30 -40.36
N PHE A 604 13.73 2.08 -40.23
CA PHE A 604 14.71 1.75 -39.20
C PHE A 604 15.92 2.69 -39.15
N ASN A 605 16.49 3.02 -40.30
CA ASN A 605 17.68 3.89 -40.37
C ASN A 605 17.39 5.34 -39.98
N THR A 606 16.18 5.84 -40.25
CA THR A 606 15.78 7.22 -39.96
C THR A 606 15.34 7.36 -38.49
N LYS A 607 14.86 6.27 -37.89
CA LYS A 607 14.38 6.27 -36.50
C LYS A 607 15.49 6.68 -35.52
N GLU A 608 16.72 6.21 -35.69
CA GLU A 608 17.79 6.52 -34.73
C GLU A 608 18.20 8.00 -34.78
N ILE A 609 18.14 8.61 -35.96
CA ILE A 609 18.41 10.06 -36.12
C ILE A 609 17.34 10.86 -35.40
N ILE A 610 16.07 10.53 -35.65
CA ILE A 610 14.94 11.22 -35.00
C ILE A 610 14.95 10.96 -33.47
N ALA A 611 15.32 9.76 -33.02
CA ALA A 611 15.49 9.45 -31.62
C ALA A 611 16.55 10.33 -30.95
N GLY A 612 17.66 10.59 -31.65
CA GLY A 612 18.70 11.52 -31.18
C GLY A 612 18.16 12.94 -30.98
N GLN A 613 17.40 13.46 -31.96
CA GLN A 613 16.75 14.78 -31.87
C GLN A 613 15.73 14.85 -30.73
N LEU A 614 14.90 13.81 -30.56
CA LEU A 614 13.95 13.74 -29.47
C LEU A 614 14.62 13.72 -28.10
N ARG A 615 15.70 12.94 -27.92
CA ARG A 615 16.48 12.90 -26.67
C ARG A 615 17.04 14.28 -26.32
N GLN A 616 17.54 15.00 -27.31
CA GLN A 616 18.05 16.36 -27.14
C GLN A 616 16.92 17.32 -26.69
N LEU A 617 15.81 17.39 -27.41
CA LEU A 617 14.68 18.26 -27.06
C LEU A 617 14.11 17.96 -25.67
N TRP A 618 14.02 16.68 -25.29
CA TRP A 618 13.58 16.31 -23.96
C TRP A 618 14.57 16.71 -22.86
N ALA A 619 15.87 16.66 -23.13
CA ALA A 619 16.88 17.13 -22.18
C ALA A 619 16.80 18.65 -22.00
N GLU A 620 16.67 19.40 -23.07
CA GLU A 620 16.47 20.85 -23.05
C GLU A 620 15.18 21.23 -22.32
N LEU A 621 14.08 20.52 -22.55
CA LEU A 621 12.82 20.70 -21.83
C LEU A 621 12.99 20.43 -20.33
N ASP A 622 13.67 19.34 -19.96
CA ASP A 622 13.94 19.03 -18.55
C ASP A 622 14.79 20.14 -17.89
N ASP A 623 15.80 20.70 -18.59
CA ASP A 623 16.62 21.81 -18.11
C ASP A 623 15.81 23.10 -17.91
N ILE A 624 14.89 23.42 -18.82
CA ILE A 624 13.94 24.52 -18.64
C ILE A 624 13.08 24.24 -17.38
N CYS A 625 12.56 23.06 -17.23
CA CYS A 625 11.75 22.71 -16.07
C CYS A 625 12.54 22.83 -14.75
N TYR A 626 13.77 22.34 -14.67
CA TYR A 626 14.62 22.54 -13.48
C TYR A 626 14.78 24.01 -13.14
N SER A 627 14.98 24.87 -14.15
CA SER A 627 15.09 26.33 -13.95
C SER A 627 13.78 26.94 -13.44
N LEU A 628 12.63 26.48 -13.91
CA LEU A 628 11.32 26.93 -13.46
C LEU A 628 11.04 26.58 -11.98
N TYR A 629 11.48 25.41 -11.56
CA TYR A 629 11.40 24.98 -10.16
C TYR A 629 12.46 25.64 -9.26
N LYS A 630 13.47 26.30 -9.85
CA LYS A 630 14.59 26.95 -9.13
C LYS A 630 15.36 25.97 -8.23
N VAL A 631 15.51 24.71 -8.66
CA VAL A 631 16.30 23.72 -7.93
C VAL A 631 17.78 24.06 -7.94
N THR A 632 18.48 23.76 -6.87
CA THR A 632 19.93 23.86 -6.78
C THR A 632 20.59 22.75 -7.62
N ASP A 633 21.87 22.91 -7.96
CA ASP A 633 22.63 21.90 -8.71
C ASP A 633 22.65 20.55 -7.97
N GLN A 634 22.74 20.57 -6.63
CA GLN A 634 22.72 19.35 -5.82
C GLN A 634 21.36 18.66 -5.90
N GLU A 635 20.25 19.39 -5.76
CA GLU A 635 18.89 18.85 -5.87
C GLU A 635 18.63 18.32 -7.29
N LYS A 636 19.07 19.07 -8.33
CA LYS A 636 19.00 18.64 -9.72
C LYS A 636 19.71 17.29 -9.91
N GLN A 637 20.92 17.14 -9.37
CA GLN A 637 21.67 15.89 -9.47
C GLN A 637 20.98 14.74 -8.75
N GLN A 638 20.38 14.97 -7.57
CA GLN A 638 19.61 13.96 -6.86
C GLN A 638 18.38 13.49 -7.66
N ILE A 639 17.67 14.44 -8.29
CA ILE A 639 16.53 14.13 -9.15
C ILE A 639 16.95 13.33 -10.39
N ILE A 640 18.04 13.71 -11.03
CA ILE A 640 18.61 13.03 -12.21
C ILE A 640 19.02 11.60 -11.87
N ASN A 641 19.64 11.36 -10.71
CA ASN A 641 20.08 10.03 -10.28
C ASN A 641 18.91 9.06 -10.09
N ILE A 642 17.75 9.55 -9.66
CA ILE A 642 16.52 8.73 -9.58
C ILE A 642 15.92 8.56 -10.98
N GLY A 643 15.82 9.63 -11.72
CA GLY A 643 15.38 9.66 -13.11
C GLY A 643 14.00 9.08 -13.38
N ARG A 644 13.72 8.82 -14.62
CA ARG A 644 12.53 8.12 -15.09
C ARG A 644 12.76 6.60 -15.08
N THR A 645 11.73 5.83 -14.78
CA THR A 645 11.80 4.35 -14.83
C THR A 645 11.89 3.85 -16.26
N VAL A 646 11.19 4.53 -17.18
CA VAL A 646 11.17 4.17 -18.61
C VAL A 646 11.56 5.38 -19.44
N SER A 647 12.51 5.21 -20.34
CA SER A 647 12.87 6.30 -21.25
C SER A 647 11.68 6.65 -22.16
N ARG A 648 11.58 7.92 -22.55
CA ARG A 648 10.50 8.38 -23.45
C ARG A 648 10.58 7.69 -24.82
N ILE A 649 11.77 7.33 -25.29
CA ILE A 649 11.97 6.55 -26.52
C ILE A 649 11.47 5.11 -26.37
N ASP A 650 11.75 4.47 -25.24
CA ASP A 650 11.29 3.10 -25.01
C ASP A 650 9.76 3.04 -24.95
N LEU A 651 9.12 4.06 -24.38
CA LEU A 651 7.65 4.18 -24.43
C LEU A 651 7.15 4.22 -25.88
N LEU A 652 7.80 4.98 -26.77
CA LEU A 652 7.43 5.05 -28.19
C LEU A 652 7.62 3.72 -28.93
N ASN A 653 8.55 2.89 -28.48
CA ASN A 653 8.80 1.54 -29.01
C ASN A 653 7.89 0.47 -28.39
N GLY A 654 6.97 0.85 -27.49
CA GLY A 654 6.04 -0.08 -26.84
C GLY A 654 6.66 -0.86 -25.68
N VAL A 655 7.83 -0.48 -25.20
CA VAL A 655 8.40 -1.01 -23.95
C VAL A 655 7.63 -0.39 -22.79
N LYS A 656 6.90 -1.23 -22.05
CA LYS A 656 6.02 -0.81 -20.95
C LYS A 656 6.72 -0.84 -19.60
#